data_9f24ddd7704ef721199799add4b20565
#
_entry.id   9f24ddd7704ef721199799add4b20565
#
_cell.length_a   1.000
_cell.length_b   1.000
_cell.length_c   1.000
_cell.angle_alpha   90.00
_cell.angle_beta   90.00
_cell.angle_gamma   90.00
#
_symmetry.space_group_name_H-M   'P 1'
#
loop_
_entity.id
_entity.type
_entity.pdbx_description
1 polymer ?
#
loop_
_entity_poly.entity_id
_entity_poly.type
_entity_poly.pdbx_seq_one_letter_code
_entity_poly.pdbx_strand_id
1 'polypeptide(L)'
;MSPASAAVHEEMEMRQCSEINKREHWRRKTGGSWVHGRPACSWLERCAATVATVGLLWLAVGSTLAVASSVHDGHCKHQHPKAHEVVHGVQLEPLHVIRKRSIDQPLRILIVYDESVYRLDTDKFSLINNTILPEAVRFWEQALMVRQTKETIRLNRKCESSQVFVKNSMTYCIDSCKQVTLCGEVQVPPDHLDVCRVCNSTGQDCHEDANTTAGPGISNADFVFYVSALQSERCHKGLTVAYAAHCQQEAALDRPIAGHANLCPDSISTKPQELQTLLSTVKHEILHALGFSVSLYAFFRNDDGTPRTPRKPDTGKPYLNEKFQIHQWSDDTIRKVVRTDWAVRDGTINRTIDMFVTPRVVREVRDHFACQKLEGAELEDQGGEGTALTHWEKRVLENEAMTGSHTQSSAFSRITLALMEDSGWYKANYSMASPLTWGRGLGCNFAMRSCKDWITSNTLRGRSIHPFCAKVKRDPLQTECTDDRSSVALCNLVRHTTPLPAQYQNFDSLAHVPVGEEGYYGGSVSLADHCPYIQEFTWRSKNVVVRGSQCQFEDNNPKPEKNFALESYGATSKCFDHSENMWEERSCRQTREWQHWGSGCYQYRCQQGRLHILIANKSFECYFAGQKLKVQLMAEGWLHRGAVVCPSCKEICNAEFERRGERCKVSEDAPPDSFYPRDELKCSGAQTHHSRALLSSLILLSLAAAASTSVPRIYS
;
A
#
# COMPACT_ATOMS: atom_id res chain seq x y z
N MET A 1 9.34 -15.17 43.15
CA MET A 1 8.04 -15.91 43.35
C MET A 1 7.68 -16.51 42.01
N SER A 2 7.30 -17.76 42.01
CA SER A 2 7.27 -18.76 40.93
C SER A 2 6.19 -18.50 39.88
N PRO A 3 6.42 -18.85 38.58
CA PRO A 3 5.47 -18.66 37.48
C PRO A 3 4.48 -19.87 37.39
N ALA A 4 3.56 -19.96 38.34
CA ALA A 4 2.54 -21.04 38.36
C ALA A 4 1.08 -20.51 38.31
N SER A 5 0.89 -19.20 38.06
CA SER A 5 -0.45 -18.59 38.12
C SER A 5 -1.05 -18.21 36.75
N ALA A 6 -0.33 -18.34 35.65
CA ALA A 6 -0.83 -17.98 34.31
C ALA A 6 -1.44 -19.16 33.54
N ALA A 7 -1.16 -20.40 33.91
CA ALA A 7 -1.62 -21.59 33.18
C ALA A 7 -3.05 -22.07 33.57
N VAL A 8 -3.65 -21.52 34.62
CA VAL A 8 -4.99 -21.96 35.12
C VAL A 8 -6.12 -21.13 34.48
N HIS A 9 -5.84 -19.98 33.89
CA HIS A 9 -6.89 -19.15 33.27
C HIS A 9 -7.21 -19.55 31.81
N GLU A 10 -6.27 -20.14 31.10
CA GLU A 10 -6.49 -20.56 29.69
C GLU A 10 -7.24 -21.91 29.56
N GLU A 11 -7.16 -22.75 30.57
CA GLU A 11 -7.89 -24.04 30.56
C GLU A 11 -9.39 -23.92 30.94
N MET A 12 -9.81 -22.80 31.50
CA MET A 12 -11.23 -22.55 31.83
C MET A 12 -12.05 -21.97 30.69
N GLU A 13 -11.45 -21.23 29.75
CA GLU A 13 -12.17 -20.69 28.59
C GLU A 13 -12.41 -21.75 27.50
N MET A 14 -11.56 -22.75 27.35
CA MET A 14 -11.76 -23.82 26.36
C MET A 14 -12.82 -24.86 26.75
N ARG A 15 -13.23 -24.92 28.03
CA ARG A 15 -14.31 -25.81 28.46
C ARG A 15 -15.72 -25.22 28.31
N GLN A 16 -15.86 -23.91 28.19
CA GLN A 16 -17.17 -23.26 27.96
C GLN A 16 -17.62 -23.30 26.49
N CYS A 17 -16.71 -23.37 25.52
CA CYS A 17 -17.08 -23.49 24.09
C CYS A 17 -17.55 -24.89 23.67
N SER A 18 -17.25 -25.95 24.44
CA SER A 18 -17.65 -27.32 24.08
C SER A 18 -19.07 -27.72 24.55
N GLU A 19 -19.66 -26.97 25.47
CA GLU A 19 -21.02 -27.29 25.97
C GLU A 19 -22.16 -26.55 25.24
N ILE A 20 -21.86 -25.47 24.53
CA ILE A 20 -22.87 -24.72 23.75
C ILE A 20 -23.23 -25.45 22.46
N ASN A 21 -22.31 -26.23 21.89
CA ASN A 21 -22.55 -26.97 20.64
C ASN A 21 -23.31 -28.31 20.81
N LYS A 22 -23.59 -28.76 22.06
CA LYS A 22 -24.35 -29.96 22.32
C LYS A 22 -25.86 -29.75 22.58
N ARG A 23 -26.34 -28.49 22.65
CA ARG A 23 -27.77 -28.19 22.91
C ARG A 23 -28.61 -27.89 21.68
N GLU A 24 -28.02 -27.69 20.51
CA GLU A 24 -28.79 -27.43 19.27
C GLU A 24 -29.09 -28.64 18.40
N HIS A 25 -28.61 -29.84 18.77
CA HIS A 25 -28.82 -31.05 17.96
C HIS A 25 -29.97 -31.95 18.40
N TRP A 26 -30.82 -31.51 19.36
CA TRP A 26 -31.92 -32.33 19.91
C TRP A 26 -33.34 -31.79 19.68
N ARG A 27 -33.57 -30.89 18.72
CA ARG A 27 -34.91 -30.34 18.42
C ARG A 27 -35.37 -30.53 16.98
N ARG A 28 -34.98 -31.62 16.33
CA ARG A 28 -35.55 -32.01 15.02
C ARG A 28 -35.79 -33.51 14.96
N LYS A 29 -36.74 -34.00 15.76
CA LYS A 29 -37.45 -35.27 15.49
C LYS A 29 -38.64 -35.33 16.42
N THR A 30 -39.82 -34.92 15.92
CA THR A 30 -41.11 -35.62 16.13
C THR A 30 -42.14 -34.89 15.29
N GLY A 31 -42.79 -35.62 14.43
CA GLY A 31 -43.77 -35.17 13.48
C GLY A 31 -45.19 -35.29 14.07
N GLY A 32 -46.15 -34.85 13.29
CA GLY A 32 -47.57 -34.99 13.59
C GLY A 32 -48.43 -34.02 12.79
N SER A 33 -49.18 -34.53 11.89
CA SER A 33 -50.00 -34.03 10.82
C SER A 33 -51.41 -33.51 11.23
N TRP A 34 -52.12 -32.96 10.19
CA TRP A 34 -53.57 -32.78 10.01
C TRP A 34 -54.17 -31.44 10.48
N VAL A 35 -55.13 -30.67 9.85
CA VAL A 35 -55.99 -30.77 8.66
C VAL A 35 -56.73 -29.40 8.51
N HIS A 36 -56.99 -28.97 7.28
CA HIS A 36 -58.10 -28.14 6.73
C HIS A 36 -58.66 -26.88 7.40
N GLY A 37 -58.80 -25.83 6.57
CA GLY A 37 -59.79 -24.75 6.70
C GLY A 37 -59.50 -23.50 5.93
N ARG A 38 -59.96 -23.37 4.65
CA ARG A 38 -60.27 -22.09 4.01
C ARG A 38 -61.67 -21.63 4.36
N PRO A 39 -62.13 -20.34 4.21
CA PRO A 39 -61.82 -19.42 3.10
C PRO A 39 -61.81 -17.90 3.43
N ALA A 40 -61.40 -17.13 2.40
CA ALA A 40 -61.84 -15.79 1.98
C ALA A 40 -61.56 -14.54 2.82
N CYS A 41 -60.69 -13.68 2.26
CA CYS A 41 -61.09 -12.30 1.95
C CYS A 41 -60.05 -11.66 0.98
N SER A 42 -60.48 -11.54 -0.26
CA SER A 42 -59.90 -10.71 -1.29
C SER A 42 -60.27 -9.24 -0.98
N TRP A 43 -59.25 -8.34 -0.97
CA TRP A 43 -59.36 -6.89 -1.27
C TRP A 43 -58.13 -6.07 -0.84
N LEU A 44 -57.13 -6.67 -0.25
CA LEU A 44 -55.88 -5.97 0.18
C LEU A 44 -54.66 -6.21 -0.70
N GLU A 45 -54.74 -7.11 -1.66
CA GLU A 45 -53.57 -7.42 -2.53
C GLU A 45 -53.40 -6.58 -3.80
N ARG A 46 -54.40 -5.73 -4.15
CA ARG A 46 -54.31 -4.84 -5.33
C ARG A 46 -53.73 -3.46 -5.07
N CYS A 47 -53.64 -3.02 -3.82
CA CYS A 47 -53.01 -1.73 -3.50
C CYS A 47 -51.50 -1.86 -3.17
N ALA A 48 -51.03 -3.04 -2.83
CA ALA A 48 -49.60 -3.25 -2.51
C ALA A 48 -48.73 -3.41 -3.76
N ALA A 49 -49.27 -3.88 -4.88
CA ALA A 49 -48.51 -4.09 -6.12
C ALA A 49 -48.19 -2.82 -6.88
N THR A 50 -49.01 -1.74 -6.76
CA THR A 50 -48.78 -0.48 -7.44
C THR A 50 -47.83 0.44 -6.71
N VAL A 51 -47.70 0.32 -5.38
CA VAL A 51 -46.74 1.09 -4.59
C VAL A 51 -45.33 0.45 -4.68
N ALA A 52 -45.25 -0.88 -4.82
CA ALA A 52 -43.99 -1.60 -4.99
C ALA A 52 -43.35 -1.39 -6.38
N THR A 53 -44.17 -1.23 -7.44
CA THR A 53 -43.65 -0.97 -8.80
C THR A 53 -43.20 0.48 -9.00
N VAL A 54 -43.81 1.45 -8.35
CA VAL A 54 -43.33 2.86 -8.38
C VAL A 54 -42.10 3.04 -7.50
N GLY A 55 -42.02 2.34 -6.37
CA GLY A 55 -40.82 2.32 -5.52
C GLY A 55 -39.59 1.64 -6.18
N LEU A 56 -39.80 0.61 -6.98
CA LEU A 56 -38.71 -0.08 -7.70
C LEU A 56 -38.24 0.69 -8.95
N LEU A 57 -39.09 1.53 -9.58
CA LEU A 57 -38.69 2.43 -10.66
C LEU A 57 -37.91 3.66 -10.16
N TRP A 58 -38.11 4.10 -8.92
CA TRP A 58 -37.31 5.16 -8.30
C TRP A 58 -35.94 4.67 -7.79
N LEU A 59 -35.81 3.38 -7.49
CA LEU A 59 -34.51 2.75 -7.15
C LEU A 59 -33.67 2.39 -8.39
N ALA A 60 -34.26 2.36 -9.58
CA ALA A 60 -33.55 2.07 -10.83
C ALA A 60 -32.96 3.31 -11.54
N VAL A 61 -33.30 4.53 -11.11
CA VAL A 61 -32.74 5.80 -11.60
C VAL A 61 -31.71 6.37 -10.61
N GLY A 62 -31.40 5.60 -9.56
CA GLY A 62 -30.37 5.93 -8.57
C GLY A 62 -28.98 5.84 -9.15
N SER A 63 -28.44 6.98 -9.54
CA SER A 63 -27.05 7.42 -9.42
C SER A 63 -26.00 6.30 -9.43
N THR A 64 -25.29 6.14 -10.52
CA THR A 64 -23.92 5.57 -10.51
C THR A 64 -23.01 6.53 -9.75
N LEU A 65 -23.16 6.63 -8.43
CA LEU A 65 -22.21 7.28 -7.56
C LEU A 65 -20.93 6.45 -7.61
N ALA A 66 -19.87 7.04 -8.15
CA ALA A 66 -18.54 6.50 -7.99
C ALA A 66 -18.19 6.56 -6.49
N VAL A 67 -18.26 5.43 -5.82
CA VAL A 67 -17.86 5.32 -4.42
C VAL A 67 -16.34 5.33 -4.40
N ALA A 68 -15.74 6.36 -3.80
CA ALA A 68 -14.33 6.31 -3.45
C ALA A 68 -14.17 5.28 -2.33
N SER A 69 -13.65 4.11 -2.64
CA SER A 69 -13.22 3.16 -1.62
C SER A 69 -11.75 3.42 -1.31
N SER A 70 -11.37 3.43 -0.04
CA SER A 70 -9.98 3.26 0.36
C SER A 70 -9.40 2.04 -0.35
N VAL A 71 -8.12 2.08 -0.70
CA VAL A 71 -7.39 0.91 -1.18
C VAL A 71 -7.74 -0.25 -0.25
N HIS A 72 -8.15 -1.39 -0.79
CA HIS A 72 -8.32 -2.59 0.01
C HIS A 72 -6.99 -2.88 0.68
N ASP A 73 -6.98 -2.96 1.99
CA ASP A 73 -5.84 -3.23 2.85
C ASP A 73 -5.40 -4.69 2.67
N GLY A 74 -4.86 -4.99 1.48
CA GLY A 74 -4.21 -6.25 1.19
C GLY A 74 -2.88 -6.25 1.93
N HIS A 75 -2.80 -6.97 3.06
CA HIS A 75 -1.54 -7.14 3.77
C HIS A 75 -0.62 -8.09 3.00
N CYS A 76 0.65 -7.73 2.89
CA CYS A 76 1.69 -8.67 2.48
C CYS A 76 1.79 -9.78 3.53
N LYS A 77 1.59 -11.02 3.10
CA LYS A 77 1.70 -12.22 3.93
C LYS A 77 2.99 -12.97 3.55
N HIS A 78 4.13 -12.31 3.74
CA HIS A 78 5.42 -12.95 3.53
C HIS A 78 5.59 -14.09 4.53
N GLN A 79 5.44 -15.33 4.08
CA GLN A 79 5.78 -16.49 4.89
C GLN A 79 7.28 -16.73 4.77
N HIS A 80 8.00 -16.39 5.86
CA HIS A 80 9.40 -16.72 5.97
C HIS A 80 9.59 -18.25 5.93
N PRO A 81 10.62 -18.75 5.25
CA PRO A 81 10.90 -20.17 5.23
C PRO A 81 11.30 -20.65 6.63
N LYS A 82 10.79 -21.82 7.01
CA LYS A 82 11.19 -22.49 8.26
C LYS A 82 12.65 -22.92 8.17
N ALA A 83 13.34 -23.03 9.30
CA ALA A 83 14.76 -23.34 9.34
C ALA A 83 15.13 -24.64 8.58
N HIS A 84 14.23 -25.64 8.56
CA HIS A 84 14.44 -26.89 7.83
C HIS A 84 14.15 -26.80 6.32
N GLU A 85 13.53 -25.72 5.88
CA GLU A 85 13.25 -25.48 4.45
C GLU A 85 14.42 -24.82 3.74
N VAL A 86 15.31 -24.14 4.50
CA VAL A 86 16.48 -23.46 3.96
C VAL A 86 17.70 -24.38 3.96
N VAL A 87 18.36 -24.45 2.84
CA VAL A 87 19.64 -25.16 2.69
C VAL A 87 20.79 -24.18 2.90
N HIS A 88 21.69 -24.52 3.81
CA HIS A 88 22.85 -23.70 4.15
C HIS A 88 24.14 -24.32 3.64
N GLY A 89 25.21 -23.52 3.62
CA GLY A 89 26.58 -24.00 3.41
C GLY A 89 26.91 -24.29 1.95
N VAL A 90 26.29 -23.56 1.00
CA VAL A 90 26.69 -23.65 -0.41
C VAL A 90 28.08 -23.03 -0.59
N GLN A 91 28.99 -23.75 -1.20
CA GLN A 91 30.34 -23.27 -1.44
C GLN A 91 30.38 -22.43 -2.71
N LEU A 92 30.90 -21.21 -2.62
CA LEU A 92 31.09 -20.30 -3.76
C LEU A 92 32.58 -20.13 -4.13
N GLU A 93 33.50 -20.44 -3.20
CA GLU A 93 34.96 -20.30 -3.42
C GLU A 93 35.70 -21.52 -2.87
N PRO A 94 36.84 -21.91 -3.47
CA PRO A 94 37.72 -22.95 -2.89
C PRO A 94 38.24 -22.53 -1.52
N LEU A 95 38.29 -23.47 -0.58
CA LEU A 95 38.62 -23.27 0.84
C LEU A 95 39.96 -22.59 1.14
N HIS A 96 40.85 -22.37 0.16
CA HIS A 96 42.24 -21.95 0.36
C HIS A 96 42.65 -20.65 -0.33
N VAL A 97 41.71 -19.83 -0.82
CA VAL A 97 42.09 -18.58 -1.50
C VAL A 97 41.80 -17.38 -0.60
N ILE A 98 42.81 -16.96 0.17
CA ILE A 98 42.87 -15.63 0.79
C ILE A 98 43.03 -14.61 -0.36
N ARG A 99 41.98 -14.09 -0.89
CA ARG A 99 42.01 -13.00 -1.89
C ARG A 99 42.01 -11.64 -1.20
N LYS A 100 42.87 -10.72 -1.68
CA LYS A 100 42.75 -9.27 -1.50
C LYS A 100 41.30 -8.90 -1.73
N ARG A 101 40.75 -7.99 -0.87
CA ARG A 101 39.37 -7.47 -0.97
C ARG A 101 39.05 -7.18 -2.44
N SER A 102 38.12 -7.94 -3.02
CA SER A 102 37.59 -7.63 -4.34
C SER A 102 36.75 -6.34 -4.22
N ILE A 103 36.79 -5.52 -5.26
CA ILE A 103 35.92 -4.35 -5.36
C ILE A 103 34.48 -4.85 -5.47
N ASP A 104 33.56 -4.30 -4.66
CA ASP A 104 32.15 -4.60 -4.77
C ASP A 104 31.63 -4.20 -6.16
N GLN A 105 30.85 -5.05 -6.79
CA GLN A 105 30.30 -4.90 -8.13
C GLN A 105 28.77 -5.00 -8.06
N PRO A 106 28.03 -4.45 -9.04
CA PRO A 106 26.58 -4.61 -9.10
C PRO A 106 26.16 -6.07 -8.95
N LEU A 107 25.10 -6.31 -8.16
CA LEU A 107 24.49 -7.62 -7.98
C LEU A 107 24.03 -8.18 -9.34
N ARG A 108 24.22 -9.46 -9.59
CA ARG A 108 23.74 -10.14 -10.81
C ARG A 108 22.67 -11.15 -10.40
N ILE A 109 21.44 -10.93 -10.85
CA ILE A 109 20.28 -11.78 -10.56
C ILE A 109 19.90 -12.56 -11.80
N LEU A 110 19.98 -13.89 -11.74
CA LEU A 110 19.48 -14.76 -12.82
C LEU A 110 18.05 -15.18 -12.53
N ILE A 111 17.13 -14.83 -13.42
CA ILE A 111 15.72 -15.30 -13.37
C ILE A 111 15.62 -16.66 -14.05
N VAL A 112 14.99 -17.61 -13.36
CA VAL A 112 14.67 -18.94 -13.89
C VAL A 112 13.16 -19.17 -13.76
N TYR A 113 12.48 -19.31 -14.89
CA TYR A 113 11.03 -19.52 -14.93
C TYR A 113 10.68 -21.00 -14.77
N ASP A 114 9.69 -21.25 -13.92
CA ASP A 114 8.96 -22.51 -13.89
C ASP A 114 7.98 -22.60 -15.08
N GLU A 115 7.61 -23.80 -15.46
CA GLU A 115 6.66 -24.03 -16.57
C GLU A 115 5.31 -23.31 -16.36
N SER A 116 4.88 -23.08 -15.12
CA SER A 116 3.64 -22.39 -14.79
C SER A 116 3.60 -20.95 -15.31
N VAL A 117 4.76 -20.26 -15.41
CA VAL A 117 4.83 -18.91 -15.96
C VAL A 117 4.48 -18.87 -17.43
N TYR A 118 4.90 -19.88 -18.20
CA TYR A 118 4.59 -19.98 -19.63
C TYR A 118 3.13 -20.35 -19.93
N ARG A 119 2.37 -20.75 -18.88
CA ARG A 119 0.94 -21.05 -18.96
C ARG A 119 0.04 -19.83 -18.69
N LEU A 120 0.63 -18.70 -18.35
CA LEU A 120 -0.12 -17.44 -18.20
C LEU A 120 -0.74 -17.01 -19.54
N ASP A 121 -1.84 -16.25 -19.47
CA ASP A 121 -2.39 -15.57 -20.63
C ASP A 121 -1.31 -14.73 -21.32
N THR A 122 -1.32 -14.66 -22.65
CA THR A 122 -0.28 -14.00 -23.46
C THR A 122 0.05 -12.59 -22.98
N ASP A 123 -0.98 -11.80 -22.63
CA ASP A 123 -0.79 -10.41 -22.19
C ASP A 123 -0.12 -10.34 -20.81
N LYS A 124 -0.52 -11.22 -19.88
CA LYS A 124 0.11 -11.31 -18.56
C LYS A 124 1.54 -11.82 -18.67
N PHE A 125 1.77 -12.86 -19.48
CA PHE A 125 3.12 -13.37 -19.71
C PHE A 125 4.03 -12.29 -20.31
N SER A 126 3.56 -11.60 -21.35
CA SER A 126 4.32 -10.52 -21.99
C SER A 126 4.64 -9.40 -20.99
N LEU A 127 3.67 -8.99 -20.17
CA LEU A 127 3.86 -7.98 -19.13
C LEU A 127 4.92 -8.41 -18.12
N ILE A 128 4.82 -9.63 -17.57
CA ILE A 128 5.74 -10.14 -16.55
C ILE A 128 7.14 -10.32 -17.10
N ASN A 129 7.27 -10.98 -18.26
CA ASN A 129 8.57 -11.35 -18.84
C ASN A 129 9.31 -10.16 -19.46
N ASN A 130 8.60 -9.21 -20.07
CA ASN A 130 9.23 -8.15 -20.85
C ASN A 130 9.34 -6.81 -20.08
N THR A 131 8.55 -6.64 -19.02
CA THR A 131 8.48 -5.35 -18.29
C THR A 131 8.73 -5.52 -16.80
N ILE A 132 7.86 -6.22 -16.08
CA ILE A 132 7.84 -6.19 -14.61
C ILE A 132 9.09 -6.83 -14.00
N LEU A 133 9.39 -8.08 -14.33
CA LEU A 133 10.54 -8.77 -13.76
C LEU A 133 11.88 -8.17 -14.20
N PRO A 134 12.12 -7.83 -15.48
CA PRO A 134 13.35 -7.18 -15.89
C PRO A 134 13.57 -5.82 -15.21
N GLU A 135 12.50 -5.04 -15.01
CA GLU A 135 12.61 -3.73 -14.37
C GLU A 135 12.85 -3.84 -12.86
N ALA A 136 12.16 -4.79 -12.20
CA ALA A 136 12.35 -5.06 -10.78
C ALA A 136 13.77 -5.59 -10.48
N VAL A 137 14.26 -6.53 -11.26
CA VAL A 137 15.61 -7.08 -11.13
C VAL A 137 16.66 -6.01 -11.40
N ARG A 138 16.54 -5.27 -12.51
CA ARG A 138 17.48 -4.17 -12.83
C ARG A 138 17.56 -3.12 -11.72
N PHE A 139 16.44 -2.82 -11.06
CA PHE A 139 16.45 -1.91 -9.92
C PHE A 139 17.36 -2.42 -8.80
N TRP A 140 17.25 -3.68 -8.41
CA TRP A 140 18.07 -4.26 -7.34
C TRP A 140 19.52 -4.48 -7.75
N GLU A 141 19.79 -4.82 -9.00
CA GLU A 141 21.14 -4.91 -9.56
C GLU A 141 21.87 -3.56 -9.51
N GLN A 142 21.14 -2.45 -9.68
CA GLN A 142 21.69 -1.09 -9.58
C GLN A 142 21.77 -0.57 -8.15
N ALA A 143 20.83 -1.00 -7.29
CA ALA A 143 20.72 -0.55 -5.91
C ALA A 143 21.69 -1.28 -4.97
N LEU A 144 22.06 -2.52 -5.28
CA LEU A 144 22.90 -3.36 -4.42
C LEU A 144 24.17 -3.81 -5.16
N MET A 145 25.27 -3.76 -4.43
CA MET A 145 26.57 -4.27 -4.89
C MET A 145 27.01 -5.40 -3.97
N VAL A 146 27.65 -6.41 -4.54
CA VAL A 146 28.16 -7.57 -3.82
C VAL A 146 29.61 -7.83 -4.20
N ARG A 147 30.31 -8.57 -3.36
CA ARG A 147 31.51 -9.23 -3.75
C ARG A 147 31.17 -10.37 -4.71
N GLN A 148 31.40 -10.16 -6.00
CA GLN A 148 31.06 -11.15 -7.02
C GLN A 148 31.95 -12.40 -6.91
N THR A 149 31.33 -13.56 -7.04
CA THR A 149 32.05 -14.80 -7.28
C THR A 149 32.41 -14.92 -8.77
N LYS A 150 33.59 -15.48 -9.05
CA LYS A 150 33.99 -15.89 -10.40
C LYS A 150 33.69 -17.37 -10.67
N GLU A 151 33.40 -18.09 -9.62
CA GLU A 151 33.08 -19.50 -9.68
C GLU A 151 31.58 -19.70 -10.06
N THR A 152 31.32 -20.85 -10.60
CA THR A 152 29.97 -21.29 -10.94
C THR A 152 29.20 -21.65 -9.66
N ILE A 153 28.00 -21.13 -9.46
CA ILE A 153 27.14 -21.50 -8.34
C ILE A 153 26.58 -22.91 -8.60
N ARG A 154 26.86 -23.86 -7.70
CA ARG A 154 26.16 -25.13 -7.62
C ARG A 154 25.42 -25.22 -6.30
N LEU A 155 24.09 -25.31 -6.38
CA LEU A 155 23.22 -25.36 -5.21
C LEU A 155 23.31 -26.75 -4.56
N ASN A 156 23.23 -26.80 -3.24
CA ASN A 156 23.25 -28.06 -2.50
C ASN A 156 21.93 -28.82 -2.70
N ARG A 157 22.01 -30.13 -2.79
CA ARG A 157 20.82 -31.00 -2.74
C ARG A 157 20.21 -30.96 -1.34
N LYS A 158 18.90 -31.00 -1.27
CA LYS A 158 18.17 -31.08 0.00
C LYS A 158 18.30 -32.49 0.59
N CYS A 159 18.58 -32.57 1.89
CA CYS A 159 18.72 -33.85 2.60
C CYS A 159 17.32 -34.46 2.88
N GLU A 160 17.23 -35.79 2.95
CA GLU A 160 16.04 -36.48 3.44
C GLU A 160 15.79 -36.16 4.91
N SER A 161 16.81 -36.24 5.74
CA SER A 161 16.77 -35.81 7.15
C SER A 161 16.95 -34.29 7.25
N SER A 162 16.29 -33.65 8.21
CA SER A 162 16.54 -32.24 8.58
C SER A 162 17.88 -32.04 9.29
N GLN A 163 18.50 -33.11 9.80
CA GLN A 163 19.80 -33.08 10.44
C GLN A 163 20.90 -33.20 9.38
N VAL A 164 21.93 -32.39 9.56
CA VAL A 164 23.10 -32.34 8.65
C VAL A 164 24.38 -32.29 9.48
N PHE A 165 25.49 -32.77 8.90
CA PHE A 165 26.82 -32.59 9.43
C PHE A 165 27.57 -31.53 8.63
N VAL A 166 28.33 -30.69 9.32
CA VAL A 166 29.23 -29.72 8.68
C VAL A 166 30.66 -30.15 8.92
N LYS A 167 31.40 -30.46 7.87
CA LYS A 167 32.82 -30.79 7.92
C LYS A 167 33.57 -29.99 6.86
N ASN A 168 34.66 -29.36 7.27
CA ASN A 168 35.45 -28.49 6.38
C ASN A 168 34.61 -27.49 5.61
N SER A 169 33.63 -26.87 6.31
CA SER A 169 32.66 -25.94 5.76
C SER A 169 31.69 -26.52 4.72
N MET A 170 31.74 -27.81 4.41
CA MET A 170 30.79 -28.50 3.54
C MET A 170 29.67 -29.13 4.35
N THR A 171 28.46 -29.08 3.80
CA THR A 171 27.28 -29.72 4.39
C THR A 171 27.09 -31.13 3.85
N TYR A 172 26.90 -32.08 4.74
CA TYR A 172 26.65 -33.49 4.45
C TYR A 172 25.31 -33.90 4.99
N CYS A 173 24.53 -34.62 4.19
CA CYS A 173 23.30 -35.25 4.59
C CYS A 173 23.54 -36.50 5.46
N ILE A 174 22.58 -36.88 6.28
CA ILE A 174 22.56 -38.18 6.90
C ILE A 174 22.02 -39.17 5.88
N ASP A 175 22.79 -40.17 5.55
CA ASP A 175 22.47 -41.31 4.68
C ASP A 175 22.10 -40.97 3.22
N SER A 176 21.24 -39.96 2.96
CA SER A 176 20.82 -39.68 1.59
C SER A 176 20.33 -38.23 1.35
N CYS A 177 20.35 -37.83 0.12
CA CYS A 177 19.69 -36.62 -0.38
C CYS A 177 18.33 -36.95 -1.00
N LYS A 178 17.42 -35.97 -0.98
CA LYS A 178 16.15 -36.05 -1.70
C LYS A 178 16.38 -36.16 -3.22
N GLN A 179 15.54 -36.92 -3.89
CA GLN A 179 15.56 -37.04 -5.34
C GLN A 179 15.29 -35.68 -6.02
N VAL A 180 14.38 -34.88 -5.40
CA VAL A 180 14.00 -33.56 -5.89
C VAL A 180 14.36 -32.51 -4.83
N THR A 181 15.10 -31.49 -5.24
CA THR A 181 15.38 -30.31 -4.45
C THR A 181 14.42 -29.19 -4.87
N LEU A 182 13.67 -28.64 -3.92
CA LEU A 182 12.73 -27.54 -4.15
C LEU A 182 13.28 -26.23 -3.61
N CYS A 183 13.01 -25.15 -4.32
CA CYS A 183 13.12 -23.77 -3.86
C CYS A 183 11.72 -23.14 -3.87
N GLY A 184 11.06 -23.10 -2.73
CA GLY A 184 9.63 -22.86 -2.64
C GLY A 184 8.86 -23.94 -3.39
N GLU A 185 7.99 -23.53 -4.29
CA GLU A 185 7.19 -24.41 -5.15
C GLU A 185 7.95 -24.88 -6.40
N VAL A 186 9.12 -24.28 -6.70
CA VAL A 186 9.86 -24.57 -7.94
C VAL A 186 10.85 -25.69 -7.73
N GLN A 187 10.84 -26.67 -8.63
CA GLN A 187 11.88 -27.69 -8.68
C GLN A 187 13.17 -27.09 -9.23
N VAL A 188 14.25 -27.20 -8.45
CA VAL A 188 15.59 -26.79 -8.88
C VAL A 188 16.06 -27.73 -9.99
N PRO A 189 16.43 -27.21 -11.18
CA PRO A 189 16.96 -28.03 -12.26
C PRO A 189 18.20 -28.84 -11.83
N PRO A 190 18.33 -30.11 -12.23
CA PRO A 190 19.50 -30.92 -11.94
C PRO A 190 20.82 -30.25 -12.35
N ASP A 191 20.81 -29.48 -13.44
CA ASP A 191 21.97 -28.73 -13.94
C ASP A 191 22.49 -27.65 -12.97
N HIS A 192 21.65 -27.20 -12.04
CA HIS A 192 22.02 -26.21 -11.01
C HIS A 192 22.53 -26.86 -9.72
N LEU A 193 22.42 -28.20 -9.58
CA LEU A 193 22.72 -28.90 -8.34
C LEU A 193 24.15 -29.48 -8.32
N ASP A 194 24.72 -29.48 -7.12
CA ASP A 194 26.00 -30.17 -6.82
C ASP A 194 25.76 -31.67 -6.57
N VAL A 195 26.84 -32.43 -6.37
CA VAL A 195 26.77 -33.85 -5.93
C VAL A 195 26.09 -33.95 -4.56
N CYS A 196 25.42 -35.07 -4.31
CA CYS A 196 24.99 -35.39 -2.95
C CYS A 196 26.17 -35.76 -2.08
N ARG A 197 26.31 -35.11 -0.92
CA ARG A 197 27.34 -35.45 0.09
C ARG A 197 26.64 -36.08 1.28
N VAL A 198 27.09 -37.23 1.67
CA VAL A 198 26.46 -38.01 2.75
C VAL A 198 27.49 -38.44 3.79
N CYS A 199 27.04 -38.60 5.04
CA CYS A 199 27.71 -39.29 6.12
C CYS A 199 26.77 -40.33 6.71
N ASN A 200 27.28 -41.29 7.43
CA ASN A 200 26.46 -42.17 8.22
C ASN A 200 25.78 -41.43 9.39
N SER A 201 24.86 -42.08 10.10
CA SER A 201 24.09 -41.48 11.21
C SER A 201 24.93 -40.96 12.37
N THR A 202 26.21 -41.44 12.49
CA THR A 202 27.16 -40.95 13.50
C THR A 202 28.05 -39.79 13.02
N GLY A 203 27.84 -39.33 11.76
CA GLY A 203 28.67 -38.31 11.15
C GLY A 203 30.05 -38.78 10.71
N GLN A 204 30.25 -40.10 10.53
CA GLN A 204 31.46 -40.72 9.99
C GLN A 204 31.24 -41.17 8.55
N ASP A 205 32.31 -41.68 7.91
CA ASP A 205 32.26 -42.19 6.52
C ASP A 205 31.66 -41.18 5.51
N CYS A 206 32.05 -39.92 5.64
CA CYS A 206 31.56 -38.85 4.80
C CYS A 206 32.16 -38.90 3.41
N HIS A 207 31.35 -39.00 2.38
CA HIS A 207 31.74 -39.11 0.98
C HIS A 207 30.75 -38.46 0.04
N GLU A 208 31.07 -38.34 -1.23
CA GLU A 208 30.16 -37.96 -2.30
C GLU A 208 29.45 -39.23 -2.80
N ASP A 209 28.12 -39.15 -2.92
CA ASP A 209 27.31 -40.26 -3.41
C ASP A 209 27.57 -40.49 -4.90
N ALA A 210 28.14 -41.66 -5.21
CA ALA A 210 28.50 -42.02 -6.57
C ALA A 210 27.33 -42.11 -7.57
N ASN A 211 26.07 -42.17 -7.06
CA ASN A 211 24.89 -42.21 -7.89
C ASN A 211 24.41 -40.78 -8.29
N THR A 212 25.07 -39.74 -7.83
CA THR A 212 24.75 -38.36 -8.16
C THR A 212 25.91 -37.67 -8.85
N THR A 213 25.58 -36.83 -9.83
CA THR A 213 26.56 -36.02 -10.56
C THR A 213 26.30 -34.54 -10.33
N ALA A 214 27.40 -33.77 -10.28
CA ALA A 214 27.27 -32.31 -10.29
C ALA A 214 26.80 -31.82 -11.67
N GLY A 215 25.85 -30.94 -11.69
CA GLY A 215 25.47 -30.19 -12.89
C GLY A 215 26.55 -29.20 -13.31
N PRO A 216 26.44 -28.60 -14.51
CA PRO A 216 27.35 -27.54 -14.96
C PRO A 216 27.29 -26.31 -14.00
N GLY A 217 26.18 -26.13 -13.29
CA GLY A 217 25.95 -25.01 -12.39
C GLY A 217 25.60 -23.72 -13.11
N ILE A 218 25.55 -22.63 -12.37
CA ILE A 218 25.07 -21.32 -12.80
C ILE A 218 26.27 -20.37 -12.87
N SER A 219 26.56 -19.86 -14.05
CA SER A 219 27.64 -18.91 -14.28
C SER A 219 27.12 -17.48 -14.35
N ASN A 220 27.98 -16.51 -14.05
CA ASN A 220 27.69 -15.07 -14.16
C ASN A 220 26.47 -14.58 -13.36
N ALA A 221 26.21 -15.18 -12.21
CA ALA A 221 25.16 -14.80 -11.27
C ALA A 221 25.69 -14.75 -9.84
N ASP A 222 25.10 -13.92 -9.01
CA ASP A 222 25.33 -13.83 -7.57
C ASP A 222 24.09 -14.26 -6.77
N PHE A 223 22.93 -14.26 -7.43
CA PHE A 223 21.66 -14.73 -6.88
C PHE A 223 20.81 -15.36 -8.00
N VAL A 224 20.20 -16.50 -7.70
CA VAL A 224 19.29 -17.21 -8.63
C VAL A 224 17.86 -17.04 -8.12
N PHE A 225 16.99 -16.53 -8.96
CA PHE A 225 15.61 -16.23 -8.63
C PHE A 225 14.67 -17.11 -9.43
N TYR A 226 14.09 -18.12 -8.78
CA TYR A 226 13.12 -19.03 -9.36
C TYR A 226 11.73 -18.43 -9.31
N VAL A 227 11.05 -18.32 -10.45
CA VAL A 227 9.74 -17.67 -10.54
C VAL A 227 8.70 -18.67 -11.02
N SER A 228 7.61 -18.82 -10.28
CA SER A 228 6.42 -19.57 -10.62
C SER A 228 5.20 -18.66 -10.76
N ALA A 229 4.15 -19.19 -11.39
CA ALA A 229 2.85 -18.53 -11.49
C ALA A 229 1.75 -19.54 -11.21
N LEU A 230 1.66 -19.97 -9.96
CA LEU A 230 0.73 -20.99 -9.49
C LEU A 230 -0.40 -20.33 -8.67
N GLN A 231 -1.63 -20.75 -8.87
CA GLN A 231 -2.76 -20.40 -8.01
C GLN A 231 -2.72 -21.28 -6.76
N SER A 232 -1.88 -20.90 -5.81
CA SER A 232 -1.71 -21.59 -4.52
C SER A 232 -2.78 -21.14 -3.50
N GLU A 233 -2.86 -21.84 -2.36
CA GLU A 233 -3.72 -21.45 -1.24
C GLU A 233 -3.36 -20.07 -0.67
N ARG A 234 -2.13 -19.61 -0.88
CA ARG A 234 -1.63 -18.27 -0.48
C ARG A 234 -2.15 -17.16 -1.39
N CYS A 235 -2.60 -17.49 -2.60
CA CYS A 235 -3.11 -16.56 -3.60
C CYS A 235 -4.58 -16.20 -3.33
N HIS A 236 -4.81 -15.29 -2.37
CA HIS A 236 -6.15 -14.76 -2.11
C HIS A 236 -6.50 -13.70 -3.15
N LYS A 237 -7.52 -13.99 -3.96
CA LYS A 237 -7.95 -13.10 -5.07
C LYS A 237 -8.18 -11.65 -4.61
N GLY A 238 -7.46 -10.73 -5.24
CA GLY A 238 -7.53 -9.29 -4.95
C GLY A 238 -6.80 -8.83 -3.68
N LEU A 239 -6.11 -9.75 -2.97
CA LEU A 239 -5.35 -9.44 -1.76
C LEU A 239 -3.86 -9.75 -1.94
N THR A 240 -3.52 -10.94 -2.45
CA THR A 240 -2.13 -11.37 -2.66
C THR A 240 -1.79 -11.33 -4.13
N VAL A 241 -0.82 -10.54 -4.51
CA VAL A 241 -0.33 -10.43 -5.90
C VAL A 241 0.86 -11.35 -6.12
N ALA A 242 1.77 -11.40 -5.16
CA ALA A 242 2.96 -12.24 -5.18
C ALA A 242 3.41 -12.55 -3.75
N TYR A 243 4.33 -13.49 -3.61
CA TYR A 243 5.11 -13.75 -2.40
C TYR A 243 6.45 -14.36 -2.79
N ALA A 244 7.50 -14.10 -1.99
CA ALA A 244 8.83 -14.63 -2.24
C ALA A 244 9.56 -14.99 -0.95
N ALA A 245 10.59 -15.82 -1.05
CA ALA A 245 11.49 -16.16 0.03
C ALA A 245 12.82 -16.67 -0.50
N HIS A 246 13.87 -16.63 0.33
CA HIS A 246 15.12 -17.31 0.03
C HIS A 246 15.00 -18.82 0.29
N CYS A 247 15.86 -19.62 -0.34
CA CYS A 247 15.87 -21.07 -0.16
C CYS A 247 17.27 -21.63 0.08
N GLN A 248 18.33 -20.93 -0.35
CA GLN A 248 19.70 -21.37 -0.10
C GLN A 248 20.62 -20.21 0.29
N GLN A 249 21.53 -20.48 1.22
CA GLN A 249 22.54 -19.54 1.71
C GLN A 249 23.96 -20.08 1.49
N GLU A 250 24.89 -19.18 1.16
CA GLU A 250 26.30 -19.53 1.04
C GLU A 250 26.98 -19.82 2.38
N ALA A 251 28.10 -20.51 2.33
CA ALA A 251 28.86 -20.96 3.51
C ALA A 251 29.64 -19.85 4.21
N ALA A 252 30.20 -18.89 3.48
CA ALA A 252 31.19 -17.95 4.01
C ALA A 252 30.55 -16.82 4.82
N LEU A 253 29.51 -16.21 4.28
CA LEU A 253 28.83 -15.03 4.86
C LEU A 253 27.37 -15.27 5.22
N ASP A 254 26.81 -16.46 4.99
CA ASP A 254 25.39 -16.78 5.14
C ASP A 254 24.47 -15.94 4.21
N ARG A 255 25.01 -15.31 3.17
CA ARG A 255 24.23 -14.51 2.24
C ARG A 255 23.27 -15.40 1.44
N PRO A 256 22.01 -15.00 1.24
CA PRO A 256 21.13 -15.70 0.30
C PRO A 256 21.71 -15.68 -1.12
N ILE A 257 21.71 -16.84 -1.79
CA ILE A 257 22.20 -17.02 -3.16
C ILE A 257 21.15 -17.62 -4.08
N ALA A 258 20.06 -18.14 -3.52
CA ALA A 258 18.91 -18.58 -4.25
C ALA A 258 17.64 -18.27 -3.49
N GLY A 259 16.60 -17.92 -4.22
CA GLY A 259 15.27 -17.66 -3.73
C GLY A 259 14.22 -17.92 -4.77
N HIS A 260 12.97 -17.83 -4.37
CA HIS A 260 11.84 -18.04 -5.24
C HIS A 260 10.79 -16.93 -5.07
N ALA A 261 9.97 -16.74 -6.09
CA ALA A 261 8.71 -16.02 -6.00
C ALA A 261 7.60 -16.78 -6.72
N ASN A 262 6.40 -16.70 -6.17
CA ASN A 262 5.20 -17.09 -6.87
C ASN A 262 4.35 -15.87 -7.18
N LEU A 263 3.96 -15.72 -8.45
CA LEU A 263 3.03 -14.70 -8.91
C LEU A 263 1.63 -15.29 -8.92
N CYS A 264 0.66 -14.63 -8.29
CA CYS A 264 -0.72 -15.11 -8.23
C CYS A 264 -1.46 -14.76 -9.54
N PRO A 265 -1.76 -15.72 -10.43
CA PRO A 265 -2.27 -15.42 -11.78
C PRO A 265 -3.55 -14.60 -11.81
N ASP A 266 -4.47 -14.88 -10.87
CA ASP A 266 -5.77 -14.19 -10.78
C ASP A 266 -5.66 -12.74 -10.26
N SER A 267 -4.52 -12.38 -9.66
CA SER A 267 -4.27 -11.05 -9.12
C SER A 267 -3.39 -10.18 -10.03
N ILE A 268 -2.80 -10.75 -11.09
CA ILE A 268 -2.02 -9.98 -12.07
C ILE A 268 -2.97 -9.17 -12.93
N SER A 269 -2.82 -7.84 -12.86
CA SER A 269 -3.56 -6.89 -13.69
C SER A 269 -2.68 -6.34 -14.82
N THR A 270 -3.24 -6.23 -16.02
CA THR A 270 -2.60 -5.62 -17.19
C THR A 270 -3.03 -4.17 -17.41
N LYS A 271 -3.82 -3.61 -16.48
CA LYS A 271 -4.29 -2.22 -16.58
C LYS A 271 -3.18 -1.23 -16.30
N PRO A 272 -3.02 -0.16 -17.13
CA PRO A 272 -1.95 0.83 -16.96
C PRO A 272 -1.88 1.43 -15.55
N GLN A 273 -3.03 1.74 -14.91
CA GLN A 273 -3.08 2.34 -13.59
C GLN A 273 -2.63 1.40 -12.45
N GLU A 274 -2.52 0.09 -12.70
CA GLU A 274 -2.08 -0.90 -11.71
C GLU A 274 -0.64 -1.38 -11.93
N LEU A 275 0.02 -0.96 -13.02
CA LEU A 275 1.38 -1.41 -13.38
C LEU A 275 2.43 -0.98 -12.34
N GLN A 276 2.38 0.25 -11.86
CA GLN A 276 3.33 0.73 -10.85
C GLN A 276 3.17 -0.02 -9.52
N THR A 277 1.93 -0.32 -9.15
CA THR A 277 1.62 -1.16 -7.99
C THR A 277 2.22 -2.55 -8.14
N LEU A 278 2.00 -3.20 -9.31
CA LEU A 278 2.55 -4.53 -9.59
C LEU A 278 4.09 -4.52 -9.57
N LEU A 279 4.71 -3.54 -10.20
CA LEU A 279 6.17 -3.39 -10.22
C LEU A 279 6.74 -3.19 -8.81
N SER A 280 6.11 -2.32 -8.01
CA SER A 280 6.51 -2.07 -6.63
C SER A 280 6.36 -3.33 -5.77
N THR A 281 5.27 -4.09 -5.94
CA THR A 281 5.06 -5.37 -5.26
C THR A 281 6.14 -6.38 -5.61
N VAL A 282 6.48 -6.54 -6.89
CA VAL A 282 7.53 -7.49 -7.29
C VAL A 282 8.91 -7.07 -6.76
N LYS A 283 9.24 -5.78 -6.75
CA LYS A 283 10.47 -5.29 -6.09
C LYS A 283 10.49 -5.59 -4.60
N HIS A 284 9.36 -5.40 -3.90
CA HIS A 284 9.17 -5.71 -2.49
C HIS A 284 9.44 -7.20 -2.20
N GLU A 285 8.83 -8.08 -2.99
CA GLU A 285 9.00 -9.52 -2.83
C GLU A 285 10.43 -9.98 -3.08
N ILE A 286 11.11 -9.44 -4.10
CA ILE A 286 12.54 -9.72 -4.33
C ILE A 286 13.37 -9.38 -3.09
N LEU A 287 13.05 -8.28 -2.40
CA LEU A 287 13.80 -7.85 -1.22
C LEU A 287 13.63 -8.81 -0.03
N HIS A 288 12.46 -9.42 0.14
CA HIS A 288 12.27 -10.49 1.10
C HIS A 288 13.22 -11.67 0.84
N ALA A 289 13.39 -12.05 -0.41
CA ALA A 289 14.30 -13.11 -0.79
C ALA A 289 15.79 -12.73 -0.65
N LEU A 290 16.14 -11.45 -0.79
CA LEU A 290 17.52 -10.95 -0.69
C LEU A 290 17.96 -10.68 0.75
N GLY A 291 17.04 -10.33 1.69
CA GLY A 291 17.53 -9.94 3.03
C GLY A 291 16.48 -9.52 4.05
N PHE A 292 15.35 -8.96 3.63
CA PHE A 292 14.36 -8.43 4.57
C PHE A 292 13.38 -9.51 5.04
N SER A 293 13.86 -10.45 5.82
CA SER A 293 13.05 -11.58 6.33
C SER A 293 13.51 -12.00 7.72
N VAL A 294 12.58 -12.33 8.62
CA VAL A 294 12.86 -12.79 9.99
C VAL A 294 13.74 -14.05 10.02
N SER A 295 13.70 -14.88 8.98
CA SER A 295 14.57 -16.05 8.84
C SER A 295 16.02 -15.69 8.58
N LEU A 296 16.32 -14.45 8.20
CA LEU A 296 17.66 -13.97 7.82
C LEU A 296 18.32 -13.05 8.86
N TYR A 297 17.57 -12.36 9.72
CA TYR A 297 18.13 -11.35 10.63
C TYR A 297 19.18 -11.88 11.60
N ALA A 298 19.04 -13.12 12.04
CA ALA A 298 20.02 -13.78 12.90
C ALA A 298 21.36 -14.07 12.21
N PHE A 299 21.37 -14.05 10.87
CA PHE A 299 22.56 -14.33 10.06
C PHE A 299 23.33 -13.08 9.65
N PHE A 300 22.84 -11.88 9.99
CA PHE A 300 23.50 -10.62 9.68
C PHE A 300 24.93 -10.56 10.24
N ARG A 301 25.81 -9.87 9.54
CA ARG A 301 27.21 -9.73 9.86
C ARG A 301 27.62 -8.26 9.99
N ASN A 302 28.70 -8.03 10.70
CA ASN A 302 29.39 -6.74 10.77
C ASN A 302 30.17 -6.50 9.47
N ASP A 303 30.66 -5.27 9.26
CA ASP A 303 31.46 -4.90 8.08
C ASP A 303 32.76 -5.67 7.93
N ASP A 304 33.28 -6.19 9.02
CA ASP A 304 34.49 -7.06 9.04
C ASP A 304 34.16 -8.52 8.72
N GLY A 305 32.89 -8.86 8.52
CA GLY A 305 32.42 -10.23 8.25
C GLY A 305 32.11 -11.05 9.49
N THR A 306 32.35 -10.53 10.71
CA THR A 306 31.99 -11.23 11.94
C THR A 306 30.48 -11.29 12.14
N PRO A 307 29.92 -12.40 12.66
CA PRO A 307 28.50 -12.51 12.95
C PRO A 307 28.02 -11.48 13.99
N ARG A 308 26.86 -10.84 13.73
CA ARG A 308 26.21 -9.99 14.75
C ARG A 308 25.54 -10.80 15.85
N THR A 309 25.12 -12.01 15.55
CA THR A 309 24.49 -12.92 16.49
C THR A 309 25.44 -14.05 16.85
N PRO A 310 25.57 -14.43 18.15
CA PRO A 310 26.39 -15.56 18.57
C PRO A 310 26.02 -16.86 17.84
N ARG A 311 27.04 -17.65 17.52
CA ARG A 311 26.89 -18.92 16.78
C ARG A 311 27.12 -20.11 17.70
N LYS A 312 26.40 -21.20 17.47
CA LYS A 312 26.68 -22.50 18.10
C LYS A 312 28.00 -23.05 17.60
N PRO A 313 28.88 -23.57 18.48
CA PRO A 313 30.18 -24.07 18.07
C PRO A 313 30.13 -25.30 17.15
N ASP A 314 29.08 -26.11 17.28
CA ASP A 314 28.89 -27.38 16.55
C ASP A 314 28.39 -27.16 15.11
N THR A 315 27.45 -26.22 14.93
CA THR A 315 26.80 -26.01 13.64
C THR A 315 27.20 -24.71 12.93
N GLY A 316 27.85 -23.79 13.63
CA GLY A 316 28.16 -22.45 13.14
C GLY A 316 26.92 -21.57 12.91
N LYS A 317 25.70 -22.03 13.29
CA LYS A 317 24.44 -21.32 13.12
C LYS A 317 24.01 -20.61 14.41
N PRO A 318 23.18 -19.57 14.34
CA PRO A 318 22.51 -18.98 15.51
C PRO A 318 21.62 -20.02 16.21
N TYR A 319 21.25 -19.74 17.46
CA TYR A 319 20.32 -20.58 18.19
C TYR A 319 18.94 -20.61 17.48
N LEU A 320 18.35 -21.80 17.38
CA LEU A 320 17.02 -22.00 16.79
C LEU A 320 15.96 -21.89 17.87
N ASN A 321 14.90 -21.14 17.63
CA ASN A 321 13.66 -21.21 18.38
C ASN A 321 12.81 -22.33 17.78
N GLU A 322 12.74 -23.45 18.46
CA GLU A 322 12.04 -24.66 17.98
C GLU A 322 10.53 -24.44 17.79
N LYS A 323 9.92 -23.56 18.60
CA LYS A 323 8.48 -23.26 18.51
C LYS A 323 8.13 -22.55 17.21
N PHE A 324 8.93 -21.58 16.81
CA PHE A 324 8.68 -20.76 15.63
C PHE A 324 9.52 -21.20 14.40
N GLN A 325 10.43 -22.14 14.58
CA GLN A 325 11.35 -22.60 13.54
C GLN A 325 12.16 -21.45 12.89
N ILE A 326 12.53 -20.45 13.72
CA ILE A 326 13.30 -19.26 13.33
C ILE A 326 14.56 -19.18 14.18
N HIS A 327 15.68 -18.82 13.56
CA HIS A 327 16.93 -18.54 14.30
C HIS A 327 16.80 -17.22 15.07
N GLN A 328 17.22 -17.22 16.32
CA GLN A 328 17.17 -16.07 17.23
C GLN A 328 18.28 -15.08 16.89
N TRP A 329 17.92 -13.82 16.69
CA TRP A 329 18.85 -12.71 16.53
C TRP A 329 19.26 -12.11 17.88
N SER A 330 20.33 -11.32 17.87
CA SER A 330 20.81 -10.60 19.04
C SER A 330 20.16 -9.24 19.18
N ASP A 331 20.23 -8.67 20.39
CA ASP A 331 19.78 -7.29 20.68
C ASP A 331 20.57 -6.21 19.92
N ASP A 332 21.70 -6.57 19.28
CA ASP A 332 22.48 -5.69 18.39
C ASP A 332 21.89 -5.61 16.98
N THR A 333 20.94 -6.47 16.64
CA THR A 333 20.21 -6.45 15.38
C THR A 333 18.79 -5.89 15.59
N ILE A 334 18.00 -6.51 16.46
CA ILE A 334 16.64 -6.07 16.80
C ILE A 334 16.51 -6.06 18.32
N ARG A 335 16.03 -4.94 18.86
CA ARG A 335 15.87 -4.73 20.30
C ARG A 335 14.45 -4.38 20.65
N LYS A 336 13.97 -4.90 21.77
CA LYS A 336 12.69 -4.50 22.37
C LYS A 336 12.86 -3.19 23.14
N VAL A 337 12.07 -2.19 22.77
CA VAL A 337 12.05 -0.88 23.42
C VAL A 337 10.66 -0.69 24.07
N VAL A 338 10.64 -0.30 25.35
CA VAL A 338 9.40 -0.07 26.08
C VAL A 338 9.11 1.44 26.11
N ARG A 339 7.94 1.84 25.64
CA ARG A 339 7.38 3.18 25.78
C ARG A 339 6.39 3.17 26.95
N THR A 340 6.70 3.87 28.04
CA THR A 340 5.90 3.83 29.29
C THR A 340 4.76 4.86 29.33
N ASP A 341 4.77 5.82 28.42
CA ASP A 341 3.84 6.95 28.37
C ASP A 341 3.10 7.02 27.02
N TRP A 342 2.75 5.86 26.45
CA TRP A 342 2.03 5.76 25.18
C TRP A 342 0.58 6.22 25.36
N ALA A 343 0.26 7.40 24.82
CA ALA A 343 -1.06 8.00 24.98
C ALA A 343 -2.12 7.22 24.18
N VAL A 344 -3.21 6.83 24.86
CA VAL A 344 -4.41 6.24 24.33
C VAL A 344 -5.63 6.97 24.86
N ARG A 345 -6.85 6.65 24.40
CA ARG A 345 -8.07 7.22 24.95
C ARG A 345 -8.08 7.03 26.47
N ASP A 346 -8.43 8.09 27.18
CA ASP A 346 -8.58 8.13 28.65
C ASP A 346 -7.29 7.85 29.46
N GLY A 347 -6.09 7.85 28.83
CA GLY A 347 -4.86 7.65 29.60
C GLY A 347 -3.61 7.29 28.80
N THR A 348 -2.74 6.53 29.46
CA THR A 348 -1.49 6.02 28.87
C THR A 348 -1.30 4.55 29.18
N ILE A 349 -0.57 3.85 28.30
CA ILE A 349 -0.21 2.45 28.47
C ILE A 349 1.30 2.24 28.27
N ASN A 350 1.81 1.09 28.69
CA ASN A 350 3.12 0.63 28.29
C ASN A 350 3.02 -0.13 26.96
N ARG A 351 3.79 0.31 25.94
CA ARG A 351 3.90 -0.38 24.65
C ARG A 351 5.32 -0.89 24.45
N THR A 352 5.47 -2.15 24.08
CA THR A 352 6.75 -2.74 23.70
C THR A 352 6.83 -2.75 22.17
N ILE A 353 7.93 -2.25 21.63
CA ILE A 353 8.18 -2.06 20.21
C ILE A 353 9.45 -2.82 19.85
N ASP A 354 9.43 -3.60 18.77
CA ASP A 354 10.62 -4.22 18.19
C ASP A 354 11.26 -3.24 17.19
N MET A 355 12.56 -2.95 17.36
CA MET A 355 13.28 -1.97 16.55
C MET A 355 14.56 -2.53 15.97
N PHE A 356 14.79 -2.32 14.67
CA PHE A 356 16.11 -2.50 14.06
C PHE A 356 17.06 -1.43 14.58
N VAL A 357 18.14 -1.89 15.23
CA VAL A 357 19.13 -1.00 15.89
C VAL A 357 20.52 -1.06 15.25
N THR A 358 20.61 -1.57 14.04
CA THR A 358 21.87 -1.64 13.29
C THR A 358 22.35 -0.25 12.89
N PRO A 359 23.68 -0.03 12.79
CA PRO A 359 24.25 1.33 12.81
C PRO A 359 23.79 2.27 11.70
N ARG A 360 23.65 1.74 10.46
CA ARG A 360 23.22 2.56 9.32
C ARG A 360 21.73 2.85 9.37
N VAL A 361 20.92 1.84 9.74
CA VAL A 361 19.47 2.03 9.95
C VAL A 361 19.23 3.11 10.99
N VAL A 362 19.90 3.04 12.15
CA VAL A 362 19.78 4.08 13.20
C VAL A 362 20.12 5.47 12.67
N ARG A 363 21.21 5.59 11.91
CA ARG A 363 21.61 6.88 11.31
C ARG A 363 20.53 7.41 10.37
N GLU A 364 20.08 6.59 9.41
CA GLU A 364 19.11 7.03 8.39
C GLU A 364 17.74 7.39 9.00
N VAL A 365 17.25 6.67 10.03
CA VAL A 365 15.98 7.04 10.68
C VAL A 365 16.10 8.29 11.54
N ARG A 366 17.25 8.52 12.21
CA ARG A 366 17.51 9.74 12.96
C ARG A 366 17.53 10.96 12.05
N ASP A 367 18.18 10.84 10.91
CA ASP A 367 18.26 11.91 9.91
C ASP A 367 16.89 12.14 9.27
N HIS A 368 16.17 11.07 8.92
CA HIS A 368 14.84 11.14 8.32
C HIS A 368 13.84 11.89 9.20
N PHE A 369 13.69 11.45 10.45
CA PHE A 369 12.75 12.07 11.38
C PHE A 369 13.28 13.35 12.06
N ALA A 370 14.56 13.73 11.90
CA ALA A 370 15.25 14.75 12.69
C ALA A 370 15.15 14.46 14.20
N CYS A 371 15.35 13.19 14.62
CA CYS A 371 15.25 12.73 15.99
C CYS A 371 16.49 11.97 16.44
N GLN A 372 17.46 12.65 17.03
CA GLN A 372 18.74 12.06 17.43
C GLN A 372 18.63 11.07 18.62
N LYS A 373 17.47 11.03 19.30
CA LYS A 373 17.22 10.09 20.41
C LYS A 373 16.62 8.76 19.95
N LEU A 374 16.19 8.66 18.68
CA LEU A 374 15.53 7.47 18.17
C LEU A 374 16.50 6.28 18.20
N GLU A 375 16.06 5.17 18.77
CA GLU A 375 16.88 3.99 19.03
C GLU A 375 17.11 3.17 17.74
N GLY A 376 16.16 3.19 16.82
CA GLY A 376 16.19 2.42 15.58
C GLY A 376 14.96 2.63 14.71
N ALA A 377 14.77 1.78 13.71
CA ALA A 377 13.57 1.72 12.89
C ALA A 377 12.55 0.75 13.49
N GLU A 378 11.33 1.19 13.67
CA GLU A 378 10.24 0.39 14.22
C GLU A 378 9.79 -0.67 13.21
N LEU A 379 9.64 -1.91 13.68
CA LEU A 379 9.09 -3.02 12.91
C LEU A 379 7.60 -3.16 13.17
N GLU A 380 6.87 -3.60 12.16
CA GLU A 380 5.43 -3.91 12.22
C GLU A 380 5.13 -4.93 13.31
N ASP A 381 4.17 -4.65 14.19
CA ASP A 381 3.75 -5.54 15.27
C ASP A 381 2.37 -6.16 15.06
N GLN A 382 1.71 -5.82 13.93
CA GLN A 382 0.36 -6.28 13.58
C GLN A 382 0.35 -7.19 12.35
N GLY A 383 -0.85 -7.61 11.94
CA GLY A 383 -1.06 -8.46 10.76
C GLY A 383 -0.74 -9.94 10.97
N GLY A 384 -0.26 -10.33 12.15
CA GLY A 384 0.03 -11.72 12.52
C GLY A 384 1.22 -12.32 11.78
N GLU A 385 1.27 -13.66 11.74
CA GLU A 385 2.35 -14.41 11.07
C GLU A 385 2.43 -14.05 9.59
N GLY A 386 3.61 -13.63 9.16
CA GLY A 386 3.88 -13.22 7.77
C GLY A 386 3.82 -11.71 7.52
N THR A 387 3.32 -10.89 8.45
CA THR A 387 3.36 -9.43 8.35
C THR A 387 4.19 -8.83 9.47
N ALA A 388 3.93 -9.24 10.71
CA ALA A 388 4.67 -8.78 11.87
C ALA A 388 6.17 -9.13 11.76
N LEU A 389 7.02 -8.21 12.16
CA LEU A 389 8.50 -8.27 12.14
C LEU A 389 9.14 -8.42 10.76
N THR A 390 8.36 -8.65 9.69
CA THR A 390 8.88 -8.77 8.32
C THR A 390 8.71 -7.48 7.51
N HIS A 391 8.21 -6.43 8.14
CA HIS A 391 7.94 -5.14 7.51
C HIS A 391 8.28 -3.99 8.45
N TRP A 392 8.40 -2.77 7.90
CA TRP A 392 8.46 -1.55 8.68
C TRP A 392 7.09 -1.19 9.25
N GLU A 393 7.07 -0.61 10.45
CA GLU A 393 5.84 -0.11 11.09
C GLU A 393 5.18 0.99 10.24
N LYS A 394 3.94 0.69 9.78
CA LYS A 394 3.23 1.55 8.84
C LYS A 394 2.82 2.90 9.45
N ARG A 395 2.54 2.96 10.72
CA ARG A 395 2.20 4.23 11.42
C ARG A 395 3.27 5.30 11.21
N VAL A 396 4.55 4.95 11.24
CA VAL A 396 5.67 5.89 11.14
C VAL A 396 6.35 5.93 9.76
N LEU A 397 6.13 4.92 8.91
CA LEU A 397 6.77 4.78 7.60
C LEU A 397 5.75 4.46 6.48
N GLU A 398 4.57 5.07 6.53
CA GLU A 398 3.35 4.73 5.79
C GLU A 398 3.57 4.32 4.33
N ASN A 399 4.26 5.13 3.53
CA ASN A 399 4.49 4.86 2.11
C ASN A 399 5.89 4.31 1.81
N GLU A 400 6.63 3.86 2.83
CA GLU A 400 7.84 3.09 2.58
C GLU A 400 7.48 1.73 1.95
N ALA A 401 8.19 1.35 0.92
CA ALA A 401 7.85 0.19 0.10
C ALA A 401 7.83 -1.15 0.84
N MET A 402 8.57 -1.26 1.95
CA MET A 402 8.62 -2.46 2.80
C MET A 402 7.69 -2.39 4.01
N THR A 403 6.65 -1.55 4.00
CA THR A 403 5.53 -1.66 4.94
C THR A 403 4.60 -2.80 4.55
N GLY A 404 3.85 -3.34 5.51
CA GLY A 404 3.05 -4.57 5.34
C GLY A 404 1.81 -4.44 4.45
N SER A 405 1.47 -3.25 3.96
CA SER A 405 0.43 -3.04 2.96
C SER A 405 0.88 -2.06 1.90
N HIS A 406 0.47 -2.34 0.66
CA HIS A 406 0.88 -1.54 -0.48
C HIS A 406 0.19 -0.16 -0.52
N THR A 407 0.95 0.88 -0.91
CA THR A 407 0.45 2.22 -1.23
C THR A 407 0.71 2.56 -2.69
N GLN A 408 -0.07 3.47 -3.27
CA GLN A 408 0.08 3.84 -4.68
C GLN A 408 1.43 4.51 -4.98
N SER A 409 1.95 5.29 -4.02
CA SER A 409 3.23 6.01 -4.12
C SER A 409 4.33 5.40 -3.25
N SER A 410 4.51 4.07 -3.31
CA SER A 410 5.52 3.37 -2.52
C SER A 410 6.94 3.83 -2.83
N ALA A 411 7.74 4.07 -1.77
CA ALA A 411 9.11 4.55 -1.86
C ALA A 411 10.10 3.54 -1.26
N PHE A 412 11.04 3.05 -2.06
CA PHE A 412 12.20 2.32 -1.52
C PHE A 412 13.17 3.33 -0.92
N SER A 413 13.14 3.46 0.40
CA SER A 413 13.85 4.53 1.11
C SER A 413 15.32 4.21 1.36
N ARG A 414 16.06 5.24 1.80
CA ARG A 414 17.43 5.08 2.31
C ARG A 414 17.47 4.17 3.55
N ILE A 415 16.39 4.10 4.33
CA ILE A 415 16.29 3.23 5.52
C ILE A 415 16.35 1.76 5.12
N THR A 416 15.58 1.37 4.10
CA THR A 416 15.60 0.01 3.54
C THR A 416 16.97 -0.33 2.92
N LEU A 417 17.57 0.59 2.16
CA LEU A 417 18.91 0.38 1.64
C LEU A 417 19.96 0.26 2.75
N ALA A 418 19.82 1.01 3.85
CA ALA A 418 20.68 0.93 5.02
C ALA A 418 20.59 -0.44 5.72
N LEU A 419 19.38 -1.02 5.81
CA LEU A 419 19.18 -2.37 6.33
C LEU A 419 19.93 -3.40 5.47
N MET A 420 19.82 -3.30 4.14
CA MET A 420 20.49 -4.20 3.24
C MET A 420 22.03 -4.09 3.36
N GLU A 421 22.54 -2.89 3.56
CA GLU A 421 23.97 -2.72 3.82
C GLU A 421 24.39 -3.22 5.21
N ASP A 422 23.56 -3.03 6.25
CA ASP A 422 23.79 -3.51 7.61
C ASP A 422 23.67 -5.04 7.76
N SER A 423 23.10 -5.73 6.75
CA SER A 423 23.18 -7.21 6.68
C SER A 423 24.63 -7.71 6.60
N GLY A 424 25.57 -6.87 6.15
CA GLY A 424 26.96 -7.21 5.90
C GLY A 424 27.19 -7.96 4.57
N TRP A 425 26.14 -8.15 3.78
CA TRP A 425 26.17 -8.89 2.50
C TRP A 425 26.29 -7.99 1.29
N TYR A 426 25.77 -6.77 1.38
CA TYR A 426 25.66 -5.82 0.28
C TYR A 426 26.34 -4.50 0.61
N LYS A 427 26.67 -3.75 -0.43
CA LYS A 427 26.90 -2.31 -0.38
C LYS A 427 25.75 -1.62 -1.12
N ALA A 428 25.15 -0.63 -0.49
CA ALA A 428 24.00 0.06 -1.05
C ALA A 428 24.39 1.27 -1.90
N ASN A 429 23.78 1.38 -3.07
CA ASN A 429 23.82 2.59 -3.88
C ASN A 429 22.65 3.50 -3.47
N TYR A 430 22.89 4.40 -2.53
CA TYR A 430 21.86 5.31 -1.99
C TYR A 430 21.29 6.30 -3.02
N SER A 431 21.89 6.45 -4.21
CA SER A 431 21.31 7.26 -5.27
C SER A 431 20.06 6.63 -5.90
N MET A 432 19.86 5.33 -5.69
CA MET A 432 18.68 4.59 -6.12
C MET A 432 17.49 4.71 -5.13
N ALA A 433 17.71 5.30 -3.96
CA ALA A 433 16.63 5.51 -3.00
C ALA A 433 15.62 6.54 -3.50
N SER A 434 14.35 6.20 -3.35
CA SER A 434 13.25 7.15 -3.57
C SER A 434 13.14 8.11 -2.39
N PRO A 435 12.75 9.38 -2.61
CA PRO A 435 12.43 10.29 -1.52
C PRO A 435 11.26 9.76 -0.70
N LEU A 436 11.47 9.53 0.60
CA LEU A 436 10.41 9.25 1.56
C LEU A 436 10.03 10.58 2.23
N THR A 437 8.78 11.00 2.05
CA THR A 437 8.29 12.28 2.58
C THR A 437 7.53 12.13 3.89
N TRP A 438 6.87 10.99 4.09
CA TRP A 438 6.11 10.68 5.30
C TRP A 438 6.97 10.79 6.57
N GLY A 439 6.55 11.62 7.51
CA GLY A 439 7.23 11.82 8.79
C GLY A 439 8.54 12.60 8.72
N ARG A 440 8.99 13.02 7.54
CA ARG A 440 10.29 13.66 7.34
C ARG A 440 10.43 14.95 8.14
N GLY A 441 11.41 15.00 9.02
CA GLY A 441 11.72 16.18 9.84
C GLY A 441 10.71 16.49 10.94
N LEU A 442 9.73 15.62 11.22
CA LEU A 442 8.68 15.86 12.21
C LEU A 442 9.16 15.68 13.66
N GLY A 443 10.36 15.16 13.86
CA GLY A 443 10.99 15.07 15.18
C GLY A 443 10.56 13.88 16.02
N CYS A 444 11.09 13.85 17.25
CA CYS A 444 10.89 12.72 18.15
C CYS A 444 9.44 12.54 18.62
N ASN A 445 8.64 13.60 18.66
CA ASN A 445 7.23 13.47 19.04
C ASN A 445 6.43 12.68 18.02
N PHE A 446 6.78 12.75 16.73
CA PHE A 446 6.17 11.93 15.71
C PHE A 446 6.67 10.48 15.76
N ALA A 447 8.00 10.30 15.79
CA ALA A 447 8.61 8.99 15.66
C ALA A 447 8.52 8.10 16.91
N MET A 448 8.41 8.70 18.13
CA MET A 448 8.54 7.97 19.39
C MET A 448 7.26 7.96 20.24
N ARG A 449 6.17 8.61 19.79
CA ARG A 449 4.91 8.72 20.54
C ARG A 449 3.73 8.26 19.72
N SER A 450 2.58 8.07 20.39
CA SER A 450 1.34 7.68 19.71
C SER A 450 0.83 8.78 18.77
N CYS A 451 0.04 8.42 17.78
CA CYS A 451 -0.62 9.40 16.92
C CYS A 451 -1.62 10.26 17.69
N LYS A 452 -2.22 9.74 18.78
CA LYS A 452 -3.04 10.55 19.69
C LYS A 452 -2.24 11.71 20.29
N ASP A 453 -1.02 11.43 20.80
CA ASP A 453 -0.17 12.48 21.39
C ASP A 453 0.20 13.53 20.34
N TRP A 454 0.54 13.10 19.12
CA TRP A 454 0.81 13.99 17.99
C TRP A 454 -0.40 14.87 17.65
N ILE A 455 -1.57 14.28 17.44
CA ILE A 455 -2.81 14.99 17.09
C ILE A 455 -3.16 15.99 18.20
N THR A 456 -3.23 15.54 19.45
CA THR A 456 -3.61 16.36 20.60
C THR A 456 -2.64 17.52 20.82
N SER A 457 -1.34 17.24 20.84
CA SER A 457 -0.32 18.25 21.12
C SER A 457 -0.23 19.33 20.03
N ASN A 458 -0.41 18.95 18.76
CA ASN A 458 -0.41 19.90 17.65
C ASN A 458 -1.71 20.70 17.56
N THR A 459 -2.87 20.08 17.80
CA THR A 459 -4.17 20.78 17.88
C THR A 459 -4.15 21.86 18.98
N LEU A 460 -3.66 21.53 20.17
CA LEU A 460 -3.53 22.48 21.29
C LEU A 460 -2.61 23.67 20.97
N ARG A 461 -1.63 23.48 20.10
CA ARG A 461 -0.69 24.52 19.66
C ARG A 461 -1.16 25.26 18.40
N GLY A 462 -2.34 24.95 17.85
CA GLY A 462 -2.81 25.50 16.59
C GLY A 462 -1.92 25.16 15.38
N ARG A 463 -1.23 24.01 15.42
CA ARG A 463 -0.37 23.53 14.35
C ARG A 463 -1.08 22.46 13.51
N SER A 464 -0.60 22.24 12.29
CA SER A 464 -1.06 21.13 11.47
C SER A 464 -0.86 19.79 12.18
N ILE A 465 -1.85 18.93 12.10
CA ILE A 465 -1.80 17.54 12.60
C ILE A 465 -1.33 16.56 11.53
N HIS A 466 -1.08 17.02 10.29
CA HIS A 466 -0.56 16.18 9.22
C HIS A 466 0.73 15.45 9.66
N PRO A 467 0.92 14.22 9.15
CA PRO A 467 0.12 13.49 8.15
C PRO A 467 -1.13 12.81 8.72
N PHE A 468 -1.34 12.83 10.04
CA PHE A 468 -2.56 12.32 10.65
C PHE A 468 -3.74 13.29 10.45
N CYS A 469 -4.95 12.81 10.69
CA CYS A 469 -6.18 13.57 10.51
C CYS A 469 -7.23 13.24 11.58
N ALA A 470 -8.27 14.06 11.67
CA ALA A 470 -9.36 13.89 12.66
C ALA A 470 -10.74 14.11 12.05
N LYS A 471 -10.87 14.06 10.72
CA LYS A 471 -12.14 14.24 10.02
C LYS A 471 -12.74 12.88 9.68
N VAL A 472 -13.91 12.59 10.23
CA VAL A 472 -14.64 11.35 9.91
C VAL A 472 -15.00 11.33 8.42
N LYS A 473 -14.65 10.25 7.73
CA LYS A 473 -15.01 10.04 6.32
C LYS A 473 -16.52 10.05 6.15
N ARG A 474 -17.03 10.90 5.27
CA ARG A 474 -18.45 11.09 4.98
C ARG A 474 -18.69 11.15 3.47
N ASP A 475 -19.97 11.01 3.09
CA ASP A 475 -20.47 11.31 1.76
C ASP A 475 -21.27 12.62 1.82
N PRO A 476 -21.01 13.63 0.97
CA PRO A 476 -19.97 13.65 -0.08
C PRO A 476 -18.55 13.70 0.47
N LEU A 477 -17.60 13.11 -0.29
CA LEU A 477 -16.20 13.01 0.12
C LEU A 477 -15.54 14.39 0.15
N GLN A 478 -14.84 14.65 1.26
CA GLN A 478 -13.94 15.77 1.38
C GLN A 478 -12.51 15.28 1.17
N THR A 479 -11.86 15.76 0.11
CA THR A 479 -10.48 15.41 -0.24
C THR A 479 -9.48 16.44 0.27
N GLU A 480 -8.23 16.01 0.41
CA GLU A 480 -7.07 16.84 0.78
C GLU A 480 -5.89 16.39 -0.09
N CYS A 481 -4.82 17.14 -0.14
CA CYS A 481 -3.60 16.69 -0.80
C CYS A 481 -2.74 15.85 0.15
N THR A 482 -2.00 14.86 -0.38
CA THR A 482 -0.89 14.23 0.34
C THR A 482 0.18 15.26 0.68
N ASP A 483 1.01 14.98 1.71
CA ASP A 483 2.06 15.93 2.18
C ASP A 483 3.07 16.29 1.09
N ASP A 484 3.36 15.37 0.17
CA ASP A 484 4.24 15.59 -0.98
C ASP A 484 3.51 16.17 -2.21
N ARG A 485 2.21 16.38 -2.08
CA ARG A 485 1.30 16.82 -3.15
C ARG A 485 1.33 15.96 -4.40
N SER A 486 1.67 14.68 -4.26
CA SER A 486 1.66 13.74 -5.38
C SER A 486 0.25 13.27 -5.74
N SER A 487 -0.67 13.28 -4.78
CA SER A 487 -1.99 12.66 -4.93
C SER A 487 -3.10 13.46 -4.26
N VAL A 488 -4.31 13.30 -4.81
CA VAL A 488 -5.55 13.60 -4.08
C VAL A 488 -5.81 12.48 -3.08
N ALA A 489 -6.11 12.82 -1.84
CA ALA A 489 -6.25 11.88 -0.74
C ALA A 489 -7.46 12.24 0.14
N LEU A 490 -7.76 11.42 1.13
CA LEU A 490 -8.83 11.67 2.09
C LEU A 490 -8.44 11.16 3.47
N CYS A 491 -9.01 11.74 4.51
CA CYS A 491 -8.87 11.21 5.86
C CYS A 491 -9.54 9.83 5.94
N ASN A 492 -8.79 8.82 6.33
CA ASN A 492 -9.27 7.43 6.41
C ASN A 492 -9.95 7.09 7.74
N LEU A 493 -10.31 8.10 8.55
CA LEU A 493 -11.03 7.92 9.82
C LEU A 493 -12.45 7.41 9.57
N VAL A 494 -12.74 6.22 10.06
CA VAL A 494 -14.02 5.51 9.90
C VAL A 494 -14.58 5.03 11.23
N ARG A 495 -15.87 4.71 11.25
CA ARG A 495 -16.52 3.97 12.35
C ARG A 495 -16.37 2.46 12.12
N HIS A 496 -15.78 1.75 13.05
CA HIS A 496 -15.69 0.30 13.06
C HIS A 496 -16.97 -0.34 13.60
N THR A 497 -17.21 -1.60 13.30
CA THR A 497 -18.40 -2.35 13.74
C THR A 497 -18.37 -2.66 15.24
N THR A 498 -17.17 -2.84 15.80
CA THR A 498 -16.91 -3.07 17.22
C THR A 498 -15.95 -2.00 17.75
N PRO A 499 -15.94 -1.72 19.06
CA PRO A 499 -14.93 -0.83 19.63
C PRO A 499 -13.54 -1.37 19.34
N LEU A 500 -12.61 -0.47 18.98
CA LEU A 500 -11.21 -0.84 18.83
C LEU A 500 -10.63 -1.28 20.18
N PRO A 501 -9.63 -2.17 20.20
CA PRO A 501 -8.84 -2.45 21.40
C PRO A 501 -8.32 -1.16 22.02
N ALA A 502 -8.24 -1.07 23.35
CA ALA A 502 -7.91 0.15 24.07
C ALA A 502 -6.60 0.80 23.58
N GLN A 503 -5.61 0.00 23.21
CA GLN A 503 -4.32 0.45 22.68
C GLN A 503 -4.40 1.18 21.34
N TYR A 504 -5.49 1.03 20.58
CA TYR A 504 -5.74 1.66 19.28
C TYR A 504 -6.83 2.71 19.31
N GLN A 505 -7.34 3.06 20.50
CA GLN A 505 -8.31 4.17 20.65
C GLN A 505 -7.56 5.49 20.79
N ASN A 506 -7.67 6.34 19.77
CA ASN A 506 -6.84 7.55 19.62
C ASN A 506 -7.57 8.85 19.95
N PHE A 507 -8.87 8.83 20.29
CA PHE A 507 -9.66 10.05 20.48
C PHE A 507 -10.42 10.06 21.80
N ASP A 508 -10.28 11.15 22.56
CA ASP A 508 -11.13 11.44 23.72
C ASP A 508 -12.45 12.10 23.32
N SER A 509 -12.44 12.82 22.19
CA SER A 509 -13.62 13.42 21.56
C SER A 509 -13.41 13.59 20.06
N LEU A 510 -14.47 13.50 19.29
CA LEU A 510 -14.49 13.72 17.85
C LEU A 510 -15.65 14.63 17.46
N ALA A 511 -15.41 15.55 16.53
CA ALA A 511 -16.46 16.42 16.01
C ALA A 511 -17.57 15.60 15.36
N HIS A 512 -18.82 15.87 15.76
CA HIS A 512 -20.03 15.20 15.26
C HIS A 512 -20.13 13.69 15.57
N VAL A 513 -19.39 13.20 16.56
CA VAL A 513 -19.54 11.85 17.11
C VAL A 513 -20.19 11.98 18.48
N PRO A 514 -21.19 11.15 18.81
CA PRO A 514 -21.79 11.14 20.14
C PRO A 514 -20.77 10.79 21.21
N VAL A 515 -20.86 11.46 22.36
CA VAL A 515 -19.99 11.17 23.51
C VAL A 515 -20.16 9.72 23.94
N GLY A 516 -19.05 9.02 24.10
CA GLY A 516 -19.00 7.59 24.45
C GLY A 516 -18.87 6.64 23.24
N GLU A 517 -19.03 7.13 22.00
CA GLU A 517 -18.84 6.32 20.80
C GLU A 517 -17.42 6.44 20.19
N GLU A 518 -16.55 7.28 20.74
CA GLU A 518 -15.23 7.56 20.18
C GLU A 518 -14.36 6.30 20.05
N GLY A 519 -14.55 5.31 20.94
CA GLY A 519 -13.84 4.03 20.90
C GLY A 519 -14.13 3.18 19.66
N TYR A 520 -15.19 3.50 18.91
CA TYR A 520 -15.50 2.86 17.63
C TYR A 520 -14.80 3.50 16.44
N TYR A 521 -14.12 4.65 16.64
CA TYR A 521 -13.53 5.40 15.54
C TYR A 521 -12.01 5.30 15.52
N GLY A 522 -11.48 4.99 14.34
CA GLY A 522 -10.04 4.92 14.05
C GLY A 522 -9.79 4.91 12.56
N GLY A 523 -8.53 4.96 12.17
CA GLY A 523 -8.12 4.77 10.78
C GLY A 523 -8.56 3.41 10.25
N SER A 524 -8.89 3.34 8.96
CA SER A 524 -9.31 2.09 8.31
C SER A 524 -8.18 1.08 8.15
N VAL A 525 -6.93 1.49 8.32
CA VAL A 525 -5.72 0.67 8.14
C VAL A 525 -5.24 0.16 9.50
N SER A 526 -5.36 -1.15 9.73
CA SER A 526 -4.95 -1.79 10.98
C SER A 526 -3.45 -1.69 11.21
N LEU A 527 -2.63 -1.94 10.20
CA LEU A 527 -1.16 -1.88 10.28
C LEU A 527 -0.61 -0.49 10.64
N ALA A 528 -1.41 0.58 10.49
CA ALA A 528 -1.04 1.91 10.97
C ALA A 528 -1.52 2.17 12.41
N ASP A 529 -1.67 1.14 13.25
CA ASP A 529 -2.20 1.25 14.62
C ASP A 529 -3.62 1.86 14.67
N HIS A 530 -4.40 1.71 13.61
CA HIS A 530 -5.66 2.44 13.45
C HIS A 530 -5.52 3.96 13.64
N CYS A 531 -4.32 4.52 13.49
CA CYS A 531 -4.10 5.95 13.43
C CYS A 531 -4.73 6.48 12.14
N PRO A 532 -5.62 7.46 12.20
CA PRO A 532 -6.19 8.02 10.99
C PRO A 532 -5.21 8.97 10.32
N TYR A 533 -5.06 8.82 9.02
CA TYR A 533 -4.15 9.64 8.21
C TYR A 533 -4.75 9.99 6.84
N ILE A 534 -4.12 10.93 6.16
CA ILE A 534 -4.50 11.34 4.81
C ILE A 534 -4.02 10.27 3.84
N GLN A 535 -4.95 9.45 3.36
CA GLN A 535 -4.71 8.26 2.56
C GLN A 535 -5.11 8.47 1.10
N GLU A 536 -4.26 8.06 0.19
CA GLU A 536 -4.58 7.92 -1.24
C GLU A 536 -5.72 6.93 -1.45
N PHE A 537 -6.47 7.10 -2.53
CA PHE A 537 -7.60 6.23 -2.83
C PHE A 537 -7.76 5.97 -4.34
N THR A 538 -8.61 5.02 -4.69
CA THR A 538 -9.01 4.76 -6.07
C THR A 538 -10.51 5.02 -6.23
N TRP A 539 -10.87 5.64 -7.34
CA TRP A 539 -12.26 5.74 -7.75
C TRP A 539 -12.73 4.40 -8.30
N ARG A 540 -13.80 3.86 -7.75
CA ARG A 540 -14.37 2.57 -8.16
C ARG A 540 -15.81 2.72 -8.60
N SER A 541 -16.21 1.92 -9.60
CA SER A 541 -17.59 1.75 -10.03
C SER A 541 -17.87 0.26 -10.10
N LYS A 542 -18.88 -0.22 -9.37
CA LYS A 542 -19.22 -1.66 -9.27
C LYS A 542 -17.98 -2.54 -8.97
N ASN A 543 -17.18 -2.12 -8.00
CA ASN A 543 -15.91 -2.75 -7.57
C ASN A 543 -14.78 -2.79 -8.63
N VAL A 544 -14.95 -2.14 -9.78
CA VAL A 544 -13.89 -2.00 -10.78
C VAL A 544 -13.20 -0.66 -10.57
N VAL A 545 -11.87 -0.66 -10.53
CA VAL A 545 -11.07 0.58 -10.49
C VAL A 545 -11.32 1.35 -11.80
N VAL A 546 -11.75 2.59 -11.67
CA VAL A 546 -12.01 3.49 -12.80
C VAL A 546 -10.81 4.41 -13.02
N ARG A 547 -10.25 4.96 -11.94
CA ARG A 547 -9.05 5.79 -11.93
C ARG A 547 -8.41 5.81 -10.54
N GLY A 548 -7.11 6.09 -10.48
CA GLY A 548 -6.39 6.39 -9.23
C GLY A 548 -6.49 7.86 -8.85
N SER A 549 -5.77 8.23 -7.79
CA SER A 549 -5.71 9.61 -7.28
C SER A 549 -4.34 10.28 -7.49
N GLN A 550 -3.35 9.57 -8.02
CA GLN A 550 -2.03 10.11 -8.28
C GLN A 550 -2.04 11.11 -9.44
N CYS A 551 -1.56 12.32 -9.18
CA CYS A 551 -1.59 13.43 -10.14
C CYS A 551 -0.69 13.23 -11.36
N GLN A 552 0.41 12.50 -11.21
CA GLN A 552 1.40 12.32 -12.29
C GLN A 552 0.98 11.35 -13.40
N PHE A 553 -0.09 10.57 -13.20
CA PHE A 553 -0.56 9.60 -14.19
C PHE A 553 -1.69 10.18 -15.03
N GLU A 554 -1.45 10.32 -16.32
CA GLU A 554 -2.41 10.86 -17.28
C GLU A 554 -3.70 10.04 -17.37
N ASP A 555 -3.61 8.72 -17.20
CA ASP A 555 -4.77 7.81 -17.17
C ASP A 555 -5.75 8.07 -16.01
N ASN A 556 -5.34 8.85 -15.01
CA ASN A 556 -6.19 9.27 -13.92
C ASN A 556 -7.04 10.51 -14.25
N ASN A 557 -6.93 11.10 -15.44
CA ASN A 557 -7.77 12.21 -15.85
C ASN A 557 -9.26 11.83 -15.74
N PRO A 558 -10.10 12.66 -15.12
CA PRO A 558 -11.54 12.46 -15.17
C PRO A 558 -12.03 12.63 -16.60
N LYS A 559 -13.11 11.93 -16.95
CA LYS A 559 -13.77 12.13 -18.24
C LYS A 559 -14.24 13.58 -18.34
N PRO A 560 -14.22 14.21 -19.54
CA PRO A 560 -14.60 15.63 -19.71
C PRO A 560 -15.92 15.99 -19.04
N GLU A 561 -16.96 15.16 -19.21
CA GLU A 561 -18.29 15.37 -18.63
C GLU A 561 -18.36 15.22 -17.09
N LYS A 562 -17.27 14.82 -16.45
CA LYS A 562 -17.13 14.67 -15.00
C LYS A 562 -16.00 15.54 -14.42
N ASN A 563 -15.40 16.38 -15.22
CA ASN A 563 -14.27 17.23 -14.82
C ASN A 563 -14.71 18.62 -14.38
N PHE A 564 -15.51 18.70 -13.35
CA PHE A 564 -16.09 19.96 -12.84
C PHE A 564 -15.02 20.95 -12.38
N ALA A 565 -13.93 20.46 -11.82
CA ALA A 565 -12.85 21.29 -11.28
C ALA A 565 -11.74 21.59 -12.30
N LEU A 566 -11.89 21.22 -13.58
CA LEU A 566 -10.90 21.38 -14.63
C LEU A 566 -9.55 20.76 -14.26
N GLU A 567 -9.57 19.61 -13.60
CA GLU A 567 -8.40 18.85 -13.22
C GLU A 567 -7.59 18.41 -14.46
N SER A 568 -6.29 18.35 -14.33
CA SER A 568 -5.37 17.86 -15.35
C SER A 568 -4.29 17.01 -14.71
N TYR A 569 -4.31 15.72 -14.99
CA TYR A 569 -3.31 14.75 -14.56
C TYR A 569 -2.24 14.59 -15.62
N GLY A 570 -1.01 14.32 -15.22
CA GLY A 570 0.14 14.12 -16.09
C GLY A 570 1.46 14.32 -15.36
N ALA A 571 2.58 14.03 -16.02
CA ALA A 571 3.92 14.01 -15.41
C ALA A 571 4.33 15.31 -14.69
N THR A 572 3.75 16.44 -15.06
CA THR A 572 4.01 17.77 -14.45
C THR A 572 2.85 18.23 -13.56
N SER A 573 1.98 17.33 -13.10
CA SER A 573 0.85 17.67 -12.25
C SER A 573 1.15 17.39 -10.78
N LYS A 574 0.57 18.22 -9.92
CA LYS A 574 0.58 18.13 -8.47
C LYS A 574 -0.83 18.36 -7.92
N CYS A 575 -1.05 17.95 -6.69
CA CYS A 575 -2.29 18.19 -5.97
C CYS A 575 -2.32 19.60 -5.38
N PHE A 576 -3.44 20.29 -5.54
CA PHE A 576 -3.71 21.61 -4.97
C PHE A 576 -5.04 21.61 -4.25
N ASP A 577 -5.06 22.22 -3.07
CA ASP A 577 -6.26 22.34 -2.28
C ASP A 577 -7.25 23.31 -2.92
N HIS A 578 -8.54 23.03 -2.82
CA HIS A 578 -9.60 23.92 -3.21
C HIS A 578 -10.02 24.80 -2.01
N SER A 579 -10.63 25.93 -2.30
CA SER A 579 -11.29 26.70 -1.24
C SER A 579 -12.54 25.97 -0.74
N GLU A 580 -13.08 26.43 0.37
CA GLU A 580 -14.28 25.84 1.00
C GLU A 580 -15.52 25.84 0.11
N ASN A 581 -15.54 26.64 -0.96
CA ASN A 581 -16.66 26.66 -1.92
C ASN A 581 -16.53 25.50 -2.92
N MET A 582 -17.61 24.81 -3.16
CA MET A 582 -17.70 23.75 -4.16
C MET A 582 -17.48 24.31 -5.57
N TRP A 583 -16.95 23.48 -6.45
CA TRP A 583 -16.89 23.78 -7.87
C TRP A 583 -18.26 23.63 -8.51
N GLU A 584 -18.63 24.57 -9.39
CA GLU A 584 -19.86 24.57 -10.18
C GLU A 584 -19.58 24.66 -11.67
N GLU A 585 -20.43 24.00 -12.46
CA GLU A 585 -20.53 24.17 -13.91
C GLU A 585 -21.83 24.88 -14.22
N ARG A 586 -21.76 25.93 -15.00
CA ARG A 586 -22.93 26.74 -15.37
C ARG A 586 -23.11 26.81 -16.89
N SER A 587 -24.28 26.47 -17.37
CA SER A 587 -24.73 26.73 -18.73
C SER A 587 -25.88 27.77 -18.71
N CYS A 588 -26.33 28.18 -19.88
CA CYS A 588 -27.46 29.11 -19.97
C CYS A 588 -28.77 28.55 -19.42
N ARG A 589 -28.89 27.27 -19.16
CA ARG A 589 -30.11 26.60 -18.74
C ARG A 589 -30.05 25.96 -17.38
N GLN A 590 -28.88 25.62 -16.89
CA GLN A 590 -28.70 24.87 -15.64
C GLN A 590 -27.36 25.14 -14.99
N THR A 591 -27.32 24.93 -13.67
CA THR A 591 -26.09 24.89 -12.87
C THR A 591 -25.98 23.50 -12.28
N ARG A 592 -24.77 22.96 -12.24
CA ARG A 592 -24.40 21.70 -11.58
C ARG A 592 -23.31 21.99 -10.58
N GLU A 593 -23.36 21.37 -9.43
CA GLU A 593 -22.34 21.47 -8.39
C GLU A 593 -21.61 20.14 -8.24
N TRP A 594 -20.30 20.21 -8.04
CA TRP A 594 -19.48 19.03 -7.75
C TRP A 594 -19.62 18.71 -6.27
N GLN A 595 -20.20 17.57 -5.95
CA GLN A 595 -20.46 17.16 -4.57
C GLN A 595 -19.18 16.78 -3.80
N HIS A 596 -18.20 16.16 -4.48
CA HIS A 596 -16.91 15.82 -3.87
C HIS A 596 -15.96 16.99 -4.04
N TRP A 597 -15.39 17.49 -2.97
CA TRP A 597 -14.63 18.73 -2.95
C TRP A 597 -13.43 18.65 -2.01
N GLY A 598 -12.50 19.57 -2.12
CA GLY A 598 -11.38 19.76 -1.20
C GLY A 598 -10.04 19.89 -1.90
N SER A 599 -9.78 19.11 -2.96
CA SER A 599 -8.53 19.18 -3.71
C SER A 599 -8.67 18.61 -5.13
N GLY A 600 -7.71 18.91 -5.99
CA GLY A 600 -7.64 18.41 -7.36
C GLY A 600 -6.22 18.47 -7.92
N CYS A 601 -5.96 17.73 -9.00
CA CYS A 601 -4.66 17.71 -9.67
C CYS A 601 -4.60 18.74 -10.79
N TYR A 602 -3.50 19.50 -10.83
CA TYR A 602 -3.25 20.50 -11.88
C TYR A 602 -1.79 20.47 -12.28
N GLN A 603 -1.53 20.75 -13.55
CA GLN A 603 -0.18 21.02 -14.04
C GLN A 603 0.36 22.31 -13.43
N TYR A 604 1.68 22.39 -13.26
CA TYR A 604 2.32 23.56 -12.70
C TYR A 604 3.64 23.89 -13.43
N ARG A 605 4.11 25.11 -13.22
CA ARG A 605 5.43 25.58 -13.67
C ARG A 605 6.06 26.46 -12.60
N CYS A 606 7.37 26.35 -12.46
CA CYS A 606 8.17 27.20 -11.58
C CYS A 606 8.94 28.20 -12.46
N GLN A 607 8.47 29.43 -12.51
CA GLN A 607 9.04 30.46 -13.39
C GLN A 607 9.19 31.79 -12.62
N GLN A 608 10.25 32.56 -12.95
CA GLN A 608 10.48 33.90 -12.40
C GLN A 608 10.43 34.00 -10.87
N GLY A 609 10.81 32.92 -10.17
CA GLY A 609 10.75 32.82 -8.71
C GLY A 609 9.35 32.59 -8.14
N ARG A 610 8.36 32.20 -8.95
CA ARG A 610 6.98 31.94 -8.52
C ARG A 610 6.44 30.61 -9.02
N LEU A 611 5.45 30.11 -8.32
CA LEU A 611 4.65 28.96 -8.72
C LEU A 611 3.51 29.45 -9.63
N HIS A 612 3.35 28.81 -10.78
CA HIS A 612 2.24 28.99 -11.69
C HIS A 612 1.42 27.71 -11.78
N ILE A 613 0.12 27.79 -11.51
CA ILE A 613 -0.83 26.67 -11.65
C ILE A 613 -1.52 26.80 -13.01
N LEU A 614 -1.55 25.73 -13.78
CA LEU A 614 -2.15 25.69 -15.11
C LEU A 614 -3.53 25.05 -15.03
N ILE A 615 -4.58 25.80 -15.33
CA ILE A 615 -5.99 25.35 -15.29
C ILE A 615 -6.58 25.62 -16.67
N ALA A 616 -7.10 24.60 -17.35
CA ALA A 616 -7.60 24.67 -18.72
C ALA A 616 -6.65 25.46 -19.66
N ASN A 617 -5.33 25.16 -19.59
CA ASN A 617 -4.26 25.82 -20.35
C ASN A 617 -4.06 27.33 -20.07
N LYS A 618 -4.70 27.87 -19.03
CA LYS A 618 -4.48 29.23 -18.53
C LYS A 618 -3.56 29.20 -17.32
N SER A 619 -2.65 30.19 -17.22
CA SER A 619 -1.68 30.30 -16.12
C SER A 619 -2.19 31.20 -15.01
N PHE A 620 -2.14 30.70 -13.77
CA PHE A 620 -2.49 31.41 -12.55
C PHE A 620 -1.26 31.49 -11.64
N GLU A 621 -0.77 32.69 -11.41
CA GLU A 621 0.45 32.94 -10.64
C GLU A 621 0.15 33.01 -9.14
N CYS A 622 0.91 32.27 -8.32
CA CYS A 622 0.83 32.29 -6.87
C CYS A 622 1.83 33.31 -6.29
N TYR A 623 1.33 34.23 -5.47
CA TYR A 623 2.12 35.28 -4.83
C TYR A 623 2.49 34.92 -3.40
N PHE A 624 1.60 34.30 -2.61
CA PHE A 624 1.85 33.84 -1.26
C PHE A 624 1.05 32.55 -0.95
N ALA A 625 1.48 31.84 0.09
CA ALA A 625 0.79 30.64 0.56
C ALA A 625 -0.58 31.01 1.15
N GLY A 626 -1.62 30.25 0.79
CA GLY A 626 -3.01 30.51 1.21
C GLY A 626 -3.77 31.48 0.29
N GLN A 627 -3.13 32.07 -0.74
CA GLN A 627 -3.82 32.86 -1.74
C GLN A 627 -4.90 32.03 -2.43
N LYS A 628 -6.13 32.54 -2.49
CA LYS A 628 -7.24 31.90 -3.20
C LYS A 628 -7.32 32.44 -4.64
N LEU A 629 -6.97 31.60 -5.60
CA LEU A 629 -7.06 31.88 -7.03
C LEU A 629 -8.50 31.58 -7.49
N LYS A 630 -9.27 32.61 -7.78
CA LYS A 630 -10.64 32.47 -8.30
C LYS A 630 -10.60 32.08 -9.78
N VAL A 631 -11.11 30.92 -10.11
CA VAL A 631 -11.20 30.36 -11.46
C VAL A 631 -12.59 30.60 -12.02
N GLN A 632 -12.66 31.12 -13.24
CA GLN A 632 -13.89 31.28 -14.01
C GLN A 632 -13.57 31.10 -15.50
N LEU A 633 -13.69 29.86 -15.99
CA LEU A 633 -13.23 29.49 -17.34
C LEU A 633 -14.28 28.67 -18.09
N MET A 634 -14.34 28.87 -19.40
CA MET A 634 -15.18 28.08 -20.30
C MET A 634 -14.43 26.81 -20.73
N ALA A 635 -15.06 25.64 -20.53
CA ALA A 635 -14.63 24.37 -21.08
C ALA A 635 -15.84 23.52 -21.45
N GLU A 636 -15.76 22.78 -22.55
CA GLU A 636 -16.82 21.86 -23.02
C GLU A 636 -18.24 22.49 -23.06
N GLY A 637 -18.32 23.81 -23.34
CA GLY A 637 -19.59 24.57 -23.41
C GLY A 637 -20.17 24.97 -22.06
N TRP A 638 -19.45 24.74 -20.96
CA TRP A 638 -19.82 25.13 -19.61
C TRP A 638 -18.89 26.19 -19.05
N LEU A 639 -19.41 27.08 -18.23
CA LEU A 639 -18.66 28.01 -17.41
C LEU A 639 -18.37 27.35 -16.07
N HIS A 640 -17.12 26.95 -15.84
CA HIS A 640 -16.65 26.39 -14.59
C HIS A 640 -16.26 27.51 -13.62
N ARG A 641 -16.70 27.40 -12.37
CA ARG A 641 -16.39 28.34 -11.29
C ARG A 641 -15.92 27.63 -10.06
N GLY A 642 -14.84 28.10 -9.47
CA GLY A 642 -14.26 27.56 -8.25
C GLY A 642 -13.06 28.38 -7.80
N ALA A 643 -12.31 27.84 -6.84
CA ALA A 643 -11.06 28.47 -6.43
C ALA A 643 -10.04 27.42 -5.96
N VAL A 644 -8.79 27.65 -6.36
CA VAL A 644 -7.62 26.85 -5.98
C VAL A 644 -6.79 27.64 -4.99
N VAL A 645 -6.26 26.98 -3.96
CA VAL A 645 -5.42 27.59 -2.93
C VAL A 645 -3.95 27.39 -3.28
N CYS A 646 -3.20 28.46 -3.29
CA CYS A 646 -1.75 28.42 -3.51
C CYS A 646 -1.04 27.79 -2.32
N PRO A 647 -0.26 26.71 -2.49
CA PRO A 647 0.69 26.26 -1.48
C PRO A 647 1.89 27.22 -1.40
N SER A 648 2.79 26.99 -0.46
CA SER A 648 4.06 27.71 -0.44
C SER A 648 4.87 27.41 -1.70
N CYS A 649 5.42 28.45 -2.32
CA CYS A 649 6.34 28.29 -3.45
C CYS A 649 7.49 27.33 -3.13
N LYS A 650 8.04 27.40 -1.90
CA LYS A 650 9.11 26.51 -1.45
C LYS A 650 8.71 25.05 -1.41
N GLU A 651 7.46 24.74 -1.12
CA GLU A 651 6.94 23.39 -1.03
C GLU A 651 6.99 22.65 -2.38
N ILE A 652 6.75 23.36 -3.48
CA ILE A 652 6.69 22.76 -4.83
C ILE A 652 7.93 23.09 -5.66
N CYS A 653 8.38 24.36 -5.65
CA CYS A 653 9.36 24.86 -6.61
C CYS A 653 10.80 24.92 -6.08
N ASN A 654 11.04 24.69 -4.78
CA ASN A 654 12.37 24.93 -4.19
C ASN A 654 13.48 24.13 -4.90
N ALA A 655 13.28 22.81 -5.06
CA ALA A 655 14.28 21.94 -5.68
C ALA A 655 14.55 22.30 -7.17
N GLU A 656 13.54 22.79 -7.87
CA GLU A 656 13.69 23.21 -9.28
C GLU A 656 14.43 24.55 -9.37
N PHE A 657 14.10 25.50 -8.52
CA PHE A 657 14.79 26.79 -8.46
C PHE A 657 16.24 26.65 -8.00
N GLU A 658 16.52 25.83 -6.98
CA GLU A 658 17.89 25.57 -6.52
C GLU A 658 18.78 25.00 -7.64
N ARG A 659 18.27 24.05 -8.43
CA ARG A 659 19.01 23.50 -9.60
C ARG A 659 19.32 24.56 -10.65
N ARG A 660 18.52 25.62 -10.76
CA ARG A 660 18.71 26.74 -11.68
C ARG A 660 19.43 27.94 -11.06
N GLY A 661 19.82 27.86 -9.77
CA GLY A 661 20.40 28.99 -9.04
C GLY A 661 19.39 30.10 -8.71
N GLU A 662 18.10 29.81 -8.78
CA GLU A 662 17.01 30.74 -8.52
C GLU A 662 16.46 30.50 -7.08
N ARG A 663 15.59 31.40 -6.61
CA ARG A 663 14.89 31.28 -5.33
C ARG A 663 13.44 31.70 -5.45
N CYS A 664 12.59 31.15 -4.59
CA CYS A 664 11.21 31.60 -4.45
C CYS A 664 11.17 33.08 -3.98
N LYS A 665 10.43 33.91 -4.70
CA LYS A 665 10.12 35.29 -4.28
C LYS A 665 9.10 35.25 -3.16
N VAL A 666 9.31 36.02 -2.15
CA VAL A 666 8.34 36.27 -1.07
C VAL A 666 7.54 37.52 -1.42
N SER A 667 6.22 37.43 -1.41
CA SER A 667 5.31 38.55 -1.58
C SER A 667 4.19 38.44 -0.56
N GLU A 668 3.74 39.55 -0.03
CA GLU A 668 2.59 39.62 0.89
C GLU A 668 1.31 40.02 0.16
N ASP A 669 1.46 40.66 -1.00
CA ASP A 669 0.35 41.16 -1.81
C ASP A 669 0.21 40.39 -3.12
N ALA A 670 -1.04 40.17 -3.52
CA ALA A 670 -1.42 39.62 -4.81
C ALA A 670 -2.12 40.70 -5.68
N PRO A 671 -2.03 40.59 -7.01
CA PRO A 671 -2.81 41.45 -7.89
C PRO A 671 -4.33 41.21 -7.70
N PRO A 672 -5.18 42.18 -8.09
CA PRO A 672 -6.62 41.99 -8.03
C PRO A 672 -7.07 40.82 -8.91
N ASP A 673 -8.21 40.21 -8.58
CA ASP A 673 -8.79 39.06 -9.31
C ASP A 673 -8.95 39.30 -10.83
N SER A 674 -9.10 40.56 -11.26
CA SER A 674 -9.19 40.96 -12.66
C SER A 674 -7.90 40.76 -13.48
N PHE A 675 -6.78 40.53 -12.78
CA PHE A 675 -5.48 40.21 -13.42
C PHE A 675 -5.48 38.81 -14.04
N TYR A 676 -6.24 37.89 -13.46
CA TYR A 676 -6.28 36.50 -13.88
C TYR A 676 -7.23 36.26 -15.07
N PRO A 677 -6.96 35.24 -15.90
CA PRO A 677 -7.84 34.88 -17.02
C PRO A 677 -9.27 34.60 -16.53
N ARG A 678 -10.26 35.19 -17.23
CA ARG A 678 -11.69 35.00 -16.93
C ARG A 678 -12.49 34.92 -18.22
N ASP A 679 -13.41 33.97 -18.27
CA ASP A 679 -14.37 33.83 -19.36
C ASP A 679 -15.76 34.16 -18.87
N GLU A 680 -16.64 34.63 -19.79
CA GLU A 680 -18.03 34.95 -19.51
C GLU A 680 -18.98 34.06 -20.30
N LEU A 681 -20.03 33.60 -19.63
CA LEU A 681 -21.12 32.86 -20.27
C LEU A 681 -22.00 33.81 -21.04
N LYS A 682 -21.92 33.79 -22.37
CA LYS A 682 -22.81 34.57 -23.24
C LYS A 682 -24.02 33.72 -23.60
N CYS A 683 -25.16 34.02 -22.96
CA CYS A 683 -26.45 33.44 -23.32
C CYS A 683 -27.12 34.33 -24.36
N SER A 684 -27.22 33.87 -25.60
CA SER A 684 -28.09 34.53 -26.58
C SER A 684 -29.53 34.45 -26.03
N GLY A 685 -30.09 35.59 -25.67
CA GLY A 685 -31.50 35.69 -25.26
C GLY A 685 -32.34 35.15 -26.40
N ALA A 686 -33.08 34.08 -26.16
CA ALA A 686 -34.20 33.77 -27.03
C ALA A 686 -35.12 34.97 -26.98
N GLN A 687 -35.13 35.77 -28.04
CA GLN A 687 -36.12 36.81 -28.21
C GLN A 687 -37.46 36.13 -28.13
N THR A 688 -38.21 36.42 -27.08
CA THR A 688 -39.61 36.04 -26.90
C THR A 688 -40.50 36.82 -27.87
N HIS A 689 -40.24 36.67 -29.17
CA HIS A 689 -41.12 37.25 -30.21
C HIS A 689 -42.32 36.34 -30.52
N HIS A 690 -42.37 35.10 -30.00
CA HIS A 690 -43.51 34.20 -30.26
C HIS A 690 -44.68 34.31 -29.27
N SER A 691 -44.50 34.90 -28.08
CA SER A 691 -45.61 35.01 -27.12
C SER A 691 -46.60 36.15 -27.42
N ARG A 692 -46.19 37.21 -28.11
CA ARG A 692 -47.09 38.29 -28.46
C ARG A 692 -47.98 37.97 -29.67
N ALA A 693 -47.49 37.20 -30.63
CA ALA A 693 -48.26 36.76 -31.79
C ALA A 693 -49.35 35.72 -31.41
N LEU A 694 -49.05 34.80 -30.49
CA LEU A 694 -49.99 33.81 -29.98
C LEU A 694 -51.06 34.43 -29.08
N LEU A 695 -50.73 35.44 -28.23
CA LEU A 695 -51.70 36.16 -27.43
C LEU A 695 -52.64 37.02 -28.32
N SER A 696 -52.14 37.66 -29.37
CA SER A 696 -52.92 38.41 -30.33
C SER A 696 -53.89 37.53 -31.14
N SER A 697 -53.44 36.31 -31.50
CA SER A 697 -54.27 35.34 -32.21
C SER A 697 -55.38 34.74 -31.33
N LEU A 698 -55.12 34.52 -30.06
CA LEU A 698 -56.11 34.05 -29.09
C LEU A 698 -57.14 35.09 -28.73
N ILE A 699 -56.81 36.39 -28.68
CA ILE A 699 -57.72 37.51 -28.48
C ILE A 699 -58.63 37.73 -29.71
N LEU A 700 -58.09 37.58 -30.91
CA LEU A 700 -58.87 37.64 -32.16
C LEU A 700 -59.86 36.47 -32.31
N LEU A 701 -59.48 35.26 -31.90
CA LEU A 701 -60.39 34.11 -31.88
C LEU A 701 -61.49 34.21 -30.84
N SER A 702 -61.22 34.79 -29.67
CA SER A 702 -62.25 35.04 -28.65
C SER A 702 -63.25 36.15 -29.04
N LEU A 703 -62.83 37.18 -29.80
CA LEU A 703 -63.72 38.23 -30.34
C LEU A 703 -64.54 37.69 -31.50
N ALA A 704 -64.05 36.76 -32.31
CA ALA A 704 -64.80 36.09 -33.37
C ALA A 704 -65.88 35.13 -32.82
N ALA A 705 -65.63 34.47 -31.70
CA ALA A 705 -66.59 33.60 -31.03
C ALA A 705 -67.73 34.38 -30.31
N ALA A 706 -67.46 35.62 -29.86
CA ALA A 706 -68.48 36.48 -29.23
C ALA A 706 -69.39 37.13 -30.25
N ALA A 707 -68.99 37.24 -31.51
CA ALA A 707 -69.84 37.85 -32.58
C ALA A 707 -70.83 36.85 -33.24
N SER A 708 -70.71 35.53 -32.95
CA SER A 708 -71.57 34.50 -33.56
C SER A 708 -72.75 34.04 -32.69
N THR A 709 -73.07 34.70 -31.57
CA THR A 709 -74.16 34.31 -30.64
C THR A 709 -75.35 35.28 -30.57
N SER A 710 -75.50 36.15 -31.57
CA SER A 710 -76.72 37.05 -31.62
C SER A 710 -77.42 36.85 -32.92
N VAL A 711 -78.31 35.85 -33.03
CA VAL A 711 -79.40 35.77 -33.99
C VAL A 711 -80.66 35.44 -33.22
N PRO A 712 -81.69 36.28 -33.29
CA PRO A 712 -82.94 36.08 -32.55
C PRO A 712 -83.81 35.01 -33.21
N ARG A 713 -84.41 34.16 -32.40
CA ARG A 713 -85.56 33.30 -32.83
C ARG A 713 -86.75 34.10 -33.05
N ILE A 714 -87.33 34.00 -34.25
CA ILE A 714 -88.74 34.38 -34.53
C ILE A 714 -89.56 33.09 -34.74
N TYR A 715 -90.70 33.07 -34.13
CA TYR A 715 -91.70 32.01 -34.12
C TYR A 715 -92.37 31.73 -35.51
N SER A 716 -92.60 30.46 -35.79
CA SER A 716 -93.91 29.86 -36.01
C SER A 716 -93.80 28.32 -36.12
#